data_35c06b0179e41628e299a7da565db8c3
#
_entry.id   35c06b0179e41628e299a7da565db8c3
#
_cell.length_a   1.000
_cell.length_b   1.000
_cell.length_c   1.000
_cell.angle_alpha   90.00
_cell.angle_beta   90.00
_cell.angle_gamma   90.00
#
_symmetry.space_group_name_H-M   'P 1'
#
loop_
_entity.id
_entity.type
_entity.pdbx_description
1 polymer ?
#
loop_
_entity_poly.entity_id
_entity_poly.type
_entity_poly.pdbx_seq_one_letter_code
_entity_poly.pdbx_strand_id
1 'polypeptide(L)'
;MSANDPQRTLLLVDGSSYLYRAFHALPELKSPRGEPTGAIRGVLSMLRRLAADHKAQARACVFDAKGPTFRDAEYPDYKANRPSMPEPLAAQIEPLKEACAALGWPVLTIEGVEADDVIATLAHQARRSGWRTVISTGDKDLAQLVDEQVTLVNTMSNETLDPAGVRQKFGVAPERIVDYLALTGDAVDNVPGVDKVGPKTAAKWIQQYGSLDAVIAHAAEIDGAVGENLRRTLDWLPKGRRLLIVKRDVSLPVRFDELTSNPDENALRALYERFGFRTMLADLGGPAADAAPAAAEPASAAQAARRKYLTLADEQALQAWLARMEKADLVGFDTETTGLEPMTATLVGMSFAFGTEAAYLPLAHQYPAAPQQIGVKRALALLKPWLEDARRAKVGQNLKFDMHVLANHGIALGGVAHDTLLESFVYEAQERHDLDSLSQRHLGWKTISYDEVTGKGASRISFAAVEIGRATEYAAEDADCTFAVHEVLYPKIAAEARLKHVYGAIELPAMAVLLCMERNGVLLDTAKLEAQSHELGKEMLKKEQEAYQAAGQPFNLNSPKQIQEILFERQKLPVKKKTPKGQPSTDEDVLEELALDYPLPKLLLEYRGLAKLKSTYTDKLPKSVNPATGRVHTNYSQAGAVTGRLASNDPNLQNIPIRTPQGRRIREAFVAPKGSKIVSADYSQIELRIMAHLSGDPGLRHAFAHGHDVHRATAAEVFGVPLDKVSADERRIAKVINFGLIYGMSAYGLAQNLGIERATAQVYIDSYFSRYQGVKRYMDDTREKARSLGYVETVFGRRLQLPEINSANPARRQSAERQAINAPMQGTAADLIKLAMIAVHSWLDREALKTLLIMQVHDELVLEVPEDELEETKLQVRELMQNVAQLDVPLIVDVGVGDNWDQAH
;
A
#
# COMPACT_ATOMS: atom_id res chain seq x y z
N MET A 1 -33.16 -43.16 -0.11
CA MET A 1 -32.66 -41.99 -0.85
C MET A 1 -31.28 -41.71 -0.30
N SER A 2 -30.25 -41.97 -1.09
CA SER A 2 -28.84 -41.94 -0.66
C SER A 2 -28.35 -40.52 -0.44
N ALA A 3 -27.72 -40.27 0.70
CA ALA A 3 -27.23 -38.97 1.18
C ALA A 3 -25.86 -38.58 0.57
N ASN A 4 -25.70 -38.56 -0.75
CA ASN A 4 -24.44 -38.14 -1.38
C ASN A 4 -24.62 -37.71 -2.86
N ASP A 5 -25.69 -36.92 -3.17
CA ASP A 5 -25.78 -36.22 -4.44
C ASP A 5 -25.21 -34.79 -4.22
N PRO A 6 -24.19 -34.32 -4.97
CA PRO A 6 -23.66 -32.98 -4.79
C PRO A 6 -24.78 -31.97 -5.03
N GLN A 7 -25.08 -31.17 -4.04
CA GLN A 7 -26.15 -30.19 -4.06
C GLN A 7 -25.94 -29.23 -5.26
N ARG A 8 -26.87 -29.22 -6.22
CA ARG A 8 -26.78 -28.40 -7.44
C ARG A 8 -26.82 -26.92 -7.10
N THR A 9 -25.97 -26.14 -7.76
CA THR A 9 -25.80 -24.71 -7.49
C THR A 9 -26.09 -23.88 -8.73
N LEU A 10 -26.88 -22.82 -8.57
CA LEU A 10 -27.10 -21.73 -9.51
C LEU A 10 -26.24 -20.52 -9.08
N LEU A 11 -25.49 -19.92 -10.01
CA LEU A 11 -24.66 -18.77 -9.79
C LEU A 11 -25.17 -17.57 -10.58
N LEU A 12 -25.64 -16.55 -9.90
CA LEU A 12 -26.19 -15.32 -10.50
C LEU A 12 -25.29 -14.12 -10.22
N VAL A 13 -25.10 -13.29 -11.23
CA VAL A 13 -24.31 -12.06 -11.13
C VAL A 13 -25.15 -10.87 -11.55
N ASP A 14 -25.18 -9.87 -10.70
CA ASP A 14 -25.66 -8.55 -11.01
C ASP A 14 -24.63 -7.82 -11.91
N GLY A 15 -24.84 -7.92 -13.22
CA GLY A 15 -23.97 -7.38 -14.24
C GLY A 15 -23.91 -5.86 -14.24
N SER A 16 -25.03 -5.19 -13.92
CA SER A 16 -25.09 -3.73 -13.79
C SER A 16 -24.25 -3.22 -12.64
N SER A 17 -24.34 -3.83 -11.46
CA SER A 17 -23.49 -3.51 -10.31
C SER A 17 -22.01 -3.76 -10.61
N TYR A 18 -21.69 -4.85 -11.28
CA TYR A 18 -20.32 -5.18 -11.67
C TYR A 18 -19.74 -4.17 -12.66
N LEU A 19 -20.53 -3.75 -13.65
CA LEU A 19 -20.13 -2.75 -14.65
C LEU A 19 -19.77 -1.40 -13.99
N TYR A 20 -20.65 -0.87 -13.15
CA TYR A 20 -20.41 0.40 -12.45
C TYR A 20 -19.18 0.33 -11.54
N ARG A 21 -19.04 -0.76 -10.81
CA ARG A 21 -17.89 -0.96 -9.90
C ARG A 21 -16.57 -1.07 -10.63
N ALA A 22 -16.51 -1.86 -11.71
CA ALA A 22 -15.31 -2.01 -12.52
C ALA A 22 -14.90 -0.67 -13.15
N PHE A 23 -15.86 0.13 -13.59
CA PHE A 23 -15.61 1.45 -14.17
C PHE A 23 -14.96 2.42 -13.17
N HIS A 24 -15.39 2.41 -11.92
CA HIS A 24 -14.86 3.30 -10.89
C HIS A 24 -13.59 2.78 -10.20
N ALA A 25 -13.35 1.49 -10.23
CA ALA A 25 -12.20 0.86 -9.58
C ALA A 25 -10.94 0.83 -10.44
N LEU A 26 -11.08 0.84 -11.76
CA LEU A 26 -9.97 0.75 -12.70
C LEU A 26 -9.67 2.09 -13.37
N PRO A 27 -8.39 2.36 -13.73
CA PRO A 27 -8.04 3.53 -14.52
C PRO A 27 -8.70 3.45 -15.91
N GLU A 28 -8.79 4.59 -16.62
CA GLU A 28 -9.26 4.64 -17.99
C GLU A 28 -8.37 3.83 -18.92
N LEU A 29 -8.71 2.56 -19.14
CA LEU A 29 -8.05 1.70 -20.12
C LEU A 29 -8.74 1.86 -21.47
N LYS A 30 -7.94 1.88 -22.55
CA LYS A 30 -8.43 1.98 -23.93
C LYS A 30 -7.87 0.85 -24.79
N SER A 31 -8.68 0.37 -25.72
CA SER A 31 -8.24 -0.57 -26.74
C SER A 31 -7.20 0.09 -27.69
N PRO A 32 -6.48 -0.68 -28.50
CA PRO A 32 -5.63 -0.11 -29.56
C PRO A 32 -6.36 0.82 -30.54
N ARG A 33 -7.69 0.72 -30.62
CA ARG A 33 -8.57 1.58 -31.44
C ARG A 33 -9.15 2.77 -30.66
N GLY A 34 -8.75 2.97 -29.39
CA GLY A 34 -9.20 4.07 -28.56
C GLY A 34 -10.54 3.84 -27.84
N GLU A 35 -11.17 2.65 -27.96
CA GLU A 35 -12.41 2.32 -27.25
C GLU A 35 -12.15 2.18 -25.75
N PRO A 36 -13.02 2.67 -24.85
CA PRO A 36 -12.87 2.48 -23.41
C PRO A 36 -13.11 1.00 -23.07
N THR A 37 -12.20 0.39 -22.28
CA THR A 37 -12.20 -1.07 -22.00
C THR A 37 -12.00 -1.41 -20.53
N GLY A 38 -11.82 -0.43 -19.64
CA GLY A 38 -11.54 -0.66 -18.22
C GLY A 38 -12.63 -1.49 -17.52
N ALA A 39 -13.90 -1.12 -17.70
CA ALA A 39 -15.02 -1.83 -17.10
C ALA A 39 -15.14 -3.26 -17.65
N ILE A 40 -14.97 -3.44 -18.96
CA ILE A 40 -14.99 -4.78 -19.61
C ILE A 40 -13.93 -5.69 -18.98
N ARG A 41 -12.69 -5.22 -18.90
CA ARG A 41 -11.58 -6.00 -18.30
C ARG A 41 -11.87 -6.38 -16.85
N GLY A 42 -12.38 -5.41 -16.07
CA GLY A 42 -12.69 -5.64 -14.66
C GLY A 42 -13.77 -6.69 -14.45
N VAL A 43 -14.87 -6.58 -15.18
CA VAL A 43 -16.00 -7.52 -15.08
C VAL A 43 -15.57 -8.93 -15.51
N LEU A 44 -14.85 -9.08 -16.62
CA LEU A 44 -14.39 -10.40 -17.09
C LEU A 44 -13.44 -11.06 -16.07
N SER A 45 -12.57 -10.26 -15.43
CA SER A 45 -11.69 -10.77 -14.36
C SER A 45 -12.49 -11.23 -13.13
N MET A 46 -13.52 -10.48 -12.73
CA MET A 46 -14.39 -10.86 -11.61
C MET A 46 -15.21 -12.11 -11.93
N LEU A 47 -15.74 -12.23 -13.15
CA LEU A 47 -16.51 -13.42 -13.57
C LEU A 47 -15.65 -14.69 -13.63
N ARG A 48 -14.41 -14.59 -14.12
CA ARG A 48 -13.45 -15.72 -14.12
C ARG A 48 -13.15 -16.19 -12.70
N ARG A 49 -12.85 -15.25 -11.80
CA ARG A 49 -12.61 -15.56 -10.39
C ARG A 49 -13.82 -16.22 -9.74
N LEU A 50 -15.00 -15.65 -9.92
CA LEU A 50 -16.24 -16.17 -9.35
C LEU A 50 -16.56 -17.59 -9.86
N ALA A 51 -16.29 -17.88 -11.15
CA ALA A 51 -16.47 -19.20 -11.72
C ALA A 51 -15.47 -20.24 -11.17
N ALA A 52 -14.26 -19.80 -10.80
CA ALA A 52 -13.25 -20.65 -10.16
C ALA A 52 -13.61 -20.95 -8.69
N ASP A 53 -14.09 -19.93 -7.96
CA ASP A 53 -14.46 -20.04 -6.54
C ASP A 53 -15.75 -20.84 -6.33
N HIS A 54 -16.68 -20.85 -7.32
CA HIS A 54 -17.98 -21.50 -7.22
C HIS A 54 -18.22 -22.45 -8.40
N LYS A 55 -18.13 -23.75 -8.19
CA LYS A 55 -18.44 -24.78 -9.19
C LYS A 55 -19.97 -24.91 -9.36
N ALA A 56 -20.56 -24.04 -10.17
CA ALA A 56 -22.00 -24.02 -10.43
C ALA A 56 -22.38 -24.78 -11.71
N GLN A 57 -23.52 -25.49 -11.69
CA GLN A 57 -24.06 -26.20 -12.86
C GLN A 57 -24.82 -25.26 -13.80
N ALA A 58 -25.41 -24.21 -13.25
CA ALA A 58 -26.07 -23.15 -14.02
C ALA A 58 -25.55 -21.78 -13.56
N ARG A 59 -25.42 -20.83 -14.49
CA ARG A 59 -24.95 -19.47 -14.20
C ARG A 59 -25.58 -18.45 -15.15
N ALA A 60 -25.73 -17.20 -14.69
CA ALA A 60 -26.13 -16.09 -15.55
C ALA A 60 -25.58 -14.76 -15.06
N CYS A 61 -25.39 -13.83 -16.01
CA CYS A 61 -25.11 -12.44 -15.75
C CYS A 61 -26.35 -11.61 -16.15
N VAL A 62 -26.93 -10.89 -15.21
CA VAL A 62 -28.18 -10.17 -15.38
C VAL A 62 -27.89 -8.67 -15.46
N PHE A 63 -28.42 -8.01 -16.47
CA PHE A 63 -28.27 -6.56 -16.68
C PHE A 63 -29.63 -5.86 -16.71
N ASP A 64 -29.68 -4.63 -16.25
CA ASP A 64 -30.84 -3.76 -16.40
C ASP A 64 -31.13 -3.48 -17.89
N ALA A 65 -32.41 -3.48 -18.23
CA ALA A 65 -32.87 -3.05 -19.54
C ALA A 65 -32.91 -1.52 -19.66
N LYS A 66 -32.88 -1.01 -20.88
CA LYS A 66 -33.14 0.41 -21.14
C LYS A 66 -34.65 0.67 -21.08
N GLY A 67 -35.03 1.73 -20.39
CA GLY A 67 -36.42 2.15 -20.32
C GLY A 67 -37.00 2.17 -18.90
N PRO A 68 -38.23 2.64 -18.73
CA PRO A 68 -38.89 2.71 -17.43
C PRO A 68 -39.29 1.33 -16.93
N THR A 69 -39.27 1.13 -15.63
CA THR A 69 -39.75 -0.05 -14.94
C THR A 69 -41.12 0.18 -14.32
N PHE A 70 -41.75 -0.83 -13.76
CA PHE A 70 -43.02 -0.66 -13.04
C PHE A 70 -42.86 0.27 -11.81
N ARG A 71 -41.65 0.40 -11.25
CA ARG A 71 -41.40 1.30 -10.12
C ARG A 71 -41.46 2.77 -10.52
N ASP A 72 -41.01 3.11 -11.72
CA ASP A 72 -41.15 4.48 -12.28
C ASP A 72 -42.63 4.86 -12.48
N ALA A 73 -43.46 3.89 -12.83
CA ALA A 73 -44.91 4.12 -12.98
C ALA A 73 -45.60 4.30 -11.61
N GLU A 74 -45.14 3.60 -10.55
CA GLU A 74 -45.68 3.74 -9.20
C GLU A 74 -45.18 5.00 -8.47
N TYR A 75 -43.93 5.42 -8.76
CA TYR A 75 -43.28 6.55 -8.12
C TYR A 75 -42.36 7.28 -9.09
N PRO A 76 -42.83 8.40 -9.69
CA PRO A 76 -42.08 9.14 -10.72
C PRO A 76 -40.71 9.67 -10.27
N ASP A 77 -40.51 9.88 -8.97
CA ASP A 77 -39.22 10.32 -8.41
C ASP A 77 -38.25 9.15 -8.15
N TYR A 78 -38.64 7.91 -8.46
CA TYR A 78 -37.77 6.73 -8.29
C TYR A 78 -36.52 6.88 -9.14
N LYS A 79 -35.34 6.77 -8.52
CA LYS A 79 -34.01 6.97 -9.14
C LYS A 79 -33.80 8.33 -9.87
N ALA A 80 -34.66 9.30 -9.67
CA ALA A 80 -34.58 10.63 -10.33
C ALA A 80 -33.32 11.42 -9.90
N ASN A 81 -32.71 11.09 -8.77
CA ASN A 81 -31.47 11.69 -8.28
C ASN A 81 -30.19 11.08 -8.89
N ARG A 82 -30.31 10.04 -9.73
CA ARG A 82 -29.14 9.41 -10.37
C ARG A 82 -28.61 10.32 -11.50
N PRO A 83 -27.30 10.61 -11.53
CA PRO A 83 -26.70 11.32 -12.65
C PRO A 83 -26.79 10.48 -13.93
N SER A 84 -26.82 11.13 -15.08
CA SER A 84 -26.76 10.45 -16.38
C SER A 84 -25.48 9.59 -16.46
N MET A 85 -25.59 8.42 -17.06
CA MET A 85 -24.46 7.50 -17.24
C MET A 85 -23.37 8.17 -18.09
N PRO A 86 -22.09 8.16 -17.63
CA PRO A 86 -20.99 8.69 -18.42
C PRO A 86 -20.87 8.00 -19.78
N GLU A 87 -20.62 8.76 -20.84
CA GLU A 87 -20.50 8.24 -22.21
C GLU A 87 -19.46 7.11 -22.33
N PRO A 88 -18.24 7.20 -21.69
CA PRO A 88 -17.27 6.11 -21.73
C PRO A 88 -17.74 4.82 -21.04
N LEU A 89 -18.67 4.90 -20.09
CA LEU A 89 -19.30 3.75 -19.47
C LEU A 89 -20.38 3.14 -20.37
N ALA A 90 -21.24 3.99 -20.92
CA ALA A 90 -22.31 3.57 -21.82
C ALA A 90 -21.79 2.82 -23.06
N ALA A 91 -20.66 3.28 -23.61
CA ALA A 91 -19.99 2.63 -24.75
C ALA A 91 -19.46 1.20 -24.45
N GLN A 92 -19.31 0.82 -23.18
CA GLN A 92 -18.81 -0.49 -22.79
C GLN A 92 -19.92 -1.52 -22.52
N ILE A 93 -21.20 -1.14 -22.49
CA ILE A 93 -22.31 -2.03 -22.09
C ILE A 93 -22.48 -3.20 -23.09
N GLU A 94 -22.72 -2.89 -24.36
CA GLU A 94 -22.95 -3.95 -25.36
C GLU A 94 -21.70 -4.82 -25.60
N PRO A 95 -20.49 -4.24 -25.78
CA PRO A 95 -19.27 -5.05 -25.85
C PRO A 95 -19.02 -5.92 -24.61
N LEU A 96 -19.42 -5.47 -23.41
CA LEU A 96 -19.33 -6.27 -22.21
C LEU A 96 -20.31 -7.46 -22.24
N LYS A 97 -21.56 -7.23 -22.64
CA LYS A 97 -22.55 -8.31 -22.76
C LYS A 97 -22.09 -9.39 -23.77
N GLU A 98 -21.53 -8.98 -24.91
CA GLU A 98 -20.93 -9.88 -25.90
C GLU A 98 -19.79 -10.69 -25.27
N ALA A 99 -18.92 -10.03 -24.51
CA ALA A 99 -17.77 -10.69 -23.87
C ALA A 99 -18.21 -11.64 -22.73
N CYS A 100 -19.24 -11.29 -21.96
CA CYS A 100 -19.81 -12.18 -20.94
C CYS A 100 -20.41 -13.43 -21.59
N ALA A 101 -21.19 -13.27 -22.68
CA ALA A 101 -21.77 -14.40 -23.41
C ALA A 101 -20.68 -15.30 -23.99
N ALA A 102 -19.66 -14.73 -24.63
CA ALA A 102 -18.52 -15.49 -25.15
C ALA A 102 -17.74 -16.21 -24.05
N LEU A 103 -17.66 -15.64 -22.83
CA LEU A 103 -17.04 -16.29 -21.67
C LEU A 103 -17.87 -17.47 -21.11
N GLY A 104 -19.04 -17.75 -21.71
CA GLY A 104 -19.94 -18.81 -21.28
C GLY A 104 -20.87 -18.42 -20.14
N TRP A 105 -21.17 -17.11 -20.00
CA TRP A 105 -22.18 -16.61 -19.08
C TRP A 105 -23.41 -16.21 -19.86
N PRO A 106 -24.52 -16.94 -19.80
CA PRO A 106 -25.79 -16.48 -20.36
C PRO A 106 -26.12 -15.07 -19.84
N VAL A 107 -26.43 -14.16 -20.75
CA VAL A 107 -26.73 -12.76 -20.45
C VAL A 107 -28.25 -12.57 -20.53
N LEU A 108 -28.82 -12.07 -19.44
CA LEU A 108 -30.26 -11.75 -19.37
C LEU A 108 -30.47 -10.25 -19.23
N THR A 109 -31.42 -9.73 -20.04
CA THR A 109 -31.87 -8.33 -19.96
C THR A 109 -33.36 -8.34 -20.27
N ILE A 110 -34.19 -8.00 -19.30
CA ILE A 110 -35.67 -8.10 -19.39
C ILE A 110 -36.28 -6.70 -19.26
N GLU A 111 -37.06 -6.29 -20.24
CA GLU A 111 -37.70 -4.97 -20.25
C GLU A 111 -38.79 -4.83 -19.18
N GLY A 112 -38.95 -3.62 -18.63
CA GLY A 112 -40.01 -3.26 -17.68
C GLY A 112 -39.76 -3.71 -16.24
N VAL A 113 -38.63 -4.39 -15.96
CA VAL A 113 -38.18 -4.82 -14.63
C VAL A 113 -36.70 -4.54 -14.43
N GLU A 114 -36.24 -4.57 -13.22
CA GLU A 114 -34.82 -4.41 -12.88
C GLU A 114 -34.09 -5.75 -12.85
N ALA A 115 -32.76 -5.73 -12.95
CA ALA A 115 -31.93 -6.93 -12.84
C ALA A 115 -32.21 -7.70 -11.52
N ASP A 116 -32.46 -6.99 -10.45
CA ASP A 116 -32.79 -7.55 -9.12
C ASP A 116 -34.07 -8.42 -9.14
N ASP A 117 -35.09 -8.00 -9.90
CA ASP A 117 -36.34 -8.75 -10.05
C ASP A 117 -36.11 -10.06 -10.81
N VAL A 118 -35.26 -10.03 -11.86
CA VAL A 118 -34.87 -11.21 -12.64
C VAL A 118 -34.07 -12.17 -11.78
N ILE A 119 -33.07 -11.67 -11.04
CA ILE A 119 -32.24 -12.45 -10.11
C ILE A 119 -33.11 -13.10 -9.03
N ALA A 120 -34.03 -12.35 -8.43
CA ALA A 120 -34.95 -12.84 -7.40
C ALA A 120 -35.87 -13.95 -7.94
N THR A 121 -36.35 -13.80 -9.19
CA THR A 121 -37.21 -14.79 -9.85
C THR A 121 -36.46 -16.11 -10.11
N LEU A 122 -35.22 -16.02 -10.64
CA LEU A 122 -34.37 -17.20 -10.88
C LEU A 122 -34.01 -17.91 -9.58
N ALA A 123 -33.62 -17.15 -8.54
CA ALA A 123 -33.31 -17.71 -7.23
C ALA A 123 -34.53 -18.42 -6.61
N HIS A 124 -35.73 -17.81 -6.76
CA HIS A 124 -36.99 -18.42 -6.29
C HIS A 124 -37.33 -19.73 -7.01
N GLN A 125 -37.13 -19.79 -8.35
CA GLN A 125 -37.33 -21.00 -9.15
C GLN A 125 -36.33 -22.11 -8.75
N ALA A 126 -35.06 -21.78 -8.60
CA ALA A 126 -34.00 -22.70 -8.19
C ALA A 126 -34.28 -23.29 -6.79
N ARG A 127 -34.65 -22.45 -5.84
CA ARG A 127 -35.06 -22.85 -4.48
C ARG A 127 -36.20 -23.86 -4.49
N ARG A 128 -37.24 -23.61 -5.28
CA ARG A 128 -38.40 -24.52 -5.39
C ARG A 128 -38.01 -25.88 -5.97
N SER A 129 -36.90 -25.93 -6.69
CA SER A 129 -36.32 -27.14 -7.30
C SER A 129 -35.24 -27.79 -6.42
N GLY A 130 -34.99 -27.26 -5.21
CA GLY A 130 -34.02 -27.79 -4.25
C GLY A 130 -32.55 -27.44 -4.58
N TRP A 131 -32.32 -26.46 -5.44
CA TRP A 131 -30.95 -25.99 -5.76
C TRP A 131 -30.53 -24.91 -4.77
N ARG A 132 -29.21 -24.83 -4.53
CA ARG A 132 -28.58 -23.68 -3.90
C ARG A 132 -28.41 -22.55 -4.91
N THR A 133 -28.47 -21.30 -4.44
CA THR A 133 -28.19 -20.12 -5.25
C THR A 133 -27.14 -19.26 -4.58
N VAL A 134 -26.10 -18.91 -5.33
CA VAL A 134 -25.11 -17.89 -4.95
C VAL A 134 -25.38 -16.67 -5.83
N ILE A 135 -25.67 -15.52 -5.19
CA ILE A 135 -25.89 -14.26 -5.89
C ILE A 135 -24.68 -13.36 -5.63
N SER A 136 -23.99 -12.98 -6.69
CA SER A 136 -22.87 -12.05 -6.57
C SER A 136 -23.29 -10.64 -6.93
N THR A 137 -23.41 -9.81 -5.89
CA THR A 137 -23.83 -8.41 -5.99
C THR A 137 -23.21 -7.58 -4.87
N GLY A 138 -23.27 -6.29 -5.01
CA GLY A 138 -23.00 -5.36 -3.92
C GLY A 138 -24.24 -4.64 -3.43
N ASP A 139 -25.37 -4.97 -3.98
CA ASP A 139 -26.63 -4.36 -3.58
C ASP A 139 -27.13 -4.99 -2.26
N LYS A 140 -27.41 -4.11 -1.29
CA LYS A 140 -27.93 -4.50 0.03
C LYS A 140 -29.38 -4.96 -0.03
N ASP A 141 -30.12 -4.54 -1.08
CA ASP A 141 -31.56 -4.80 -1.19
C ASP A 141 -31.80 -6.28 -1.50
N LEU A 142 -30.89 -6.96 -2.19
CA LEU A 142 -30.94 -8.39 -2.43
C LEU A 142 -30.73 -9.24 -1.16
N ALA A 143 -30.33 -8.64 -0.02
CA ALA A 143 -30.28 -9.35 1.27
C ALA A 143 -31.65 -9.89 1.73
N GLN A 144 -32.76 -9.37 1.18
CA GLN A 144 -34.12 -9.91 1.39
C GLN A 144 -34.33 -11.31 0.77
N LEU A 145 -33.40 -11.78 -0.06
CA LEU A 145 -33.47 -13.10 -0.71
C LEU A 145 -32.72 -14.19 0.07
N VAL A 146 -31.89 -13.79 1.01
CA VAL A 146 -31.01 -14.71 1.76
C VAL A 146 -31.82 -15.65 2.63
N ASP A 147 -31.53 -16.94 2.52
CA ASP A 147 -32.07 -18.02 3.37
C ASP A 147 -31.07 -19.19 3.41
N GLU A 148 -31.49 -20.37 3.89
CA GLU A 148 -30.65 -21.58 3.99
C GLU A 148 -30.13 -22.09 2.63
N GLN A 149 -30.73 -21.65 1.50
CA GLN A 149 -30.37 -22.07 0.15
C GLN A 149 -29.87 -20.91 -0.72
N VAL A 150 -30.02 -19.67 -0.29
CA VAL A 150 -29.60 -18.46 -1.02
C VAL A 150 -28.59 -17.68 -0.23
N THR A 151 -27.41 -17.47 -0.80
CA THR A 151 -26.31 -16.74 -0.19
C THR A 151 -25.87 -15.60 -1.10
N LEU A 152 -25.61 -14.40 -0.52
CA LEU A 152 -24.99 -13.31 -1.27
C LEU A 152 -23.47 -13.31 -1.09
N VAL A 153 -22.75 -12.98 -2.16
CA VAL A 153 -21.30 -12.84 -2.17
C VAL A 153 -20.92 -11.49 -2.79
N ASN A 154 -20.08 -10.74 -2.09
CA ASN A 154 -19.49 -9.52 -2.61
C ASN A 154 -18.01 -9.76 -2.91
N THR A 155 -17.65 -9.93 -4.18
CA THR A 155 -16.29 -10.24 -4.62
C THR A 155 -15.25 -9.15 -4.38
N MET A 156 -15.67 -7.90 -4.10
CA MET A 156 -14.75 -6.79 -3.81
C MET A 156 -14.36 -6.72 -2.33
N SER A 157 -15.32 -6.96 -1.44
CA SER A 157 -15.08 -6.98 0.02
C SER A 157 -14.80 -8.38 0.56
N ASN A 158 -14.85 -9.41 -0.27
CA ASN A 158 -14.84 -10.84 0.10
C ASN A 158 -15.87 -11.19 1.18
N GLU A 159 -16.98 -10.45 1.23
CA GLU A 159 -18.04 -10.63 2.20
C GLU A 159 -19.05 -11.66 1.70
N THR A 160 -19.39 -12.60 2.55
CA THR A 160 -20.46 -13.58 2.31
C THR A 160 -21.58 -13.34 3.31
N LEU A 161 -22.82 -13.20 2.83
CA LEU A 161 -24.01 -13.01 3.65
C LEU A 161 -24.92 -14.24 3.53
N ASP A 162 -24.87 -15.08 4.54
CA ASP A 162 -25.86 -16.08 4.89
C ASP A 162 -26.86 -15.47 5.90
N PRO A 163 -27.86 -16.19 6.41
CA PRO A 163 -28.81 -15.66 7.38
C PRO A 163 -28.18 -15.10 8.67
N ALA A 164 -27.05 -15.65 9.10
CA ALA A 164 -26.31 -15.15 10.26
C ALA A 164 -25.55 -13.86 9.92
N GLY A 165 -24.90 -13.81 8.75
CA GLY A 165 -24.22 -12.62 8.25
C GLY A 165 -25.15 -11.43 8.03
N VAL A 166 -26.36 -11.66 7.51
CA VAL A 166 -27.40 -10.62 7.39
C VAL A 166 -27.80 -10.08 8.78
N ARG A 167 -28.04 -10.94 9.77
CA ARG A 167 -28.35 -10.51 11.14
C ARG A 167 -27.19 -9.72 11.76
N GLN A 168 -25.98 -10.15 11.55
CA GLN A 168 -24.79 -9.45 12.07
C GLN A 168 -24.64 -8.07 11.45
N LYS A 169 -24.84 -7.96 10.13
CA LYS A 169 -24.63 -6.72 9.37
C LYS A 169 -25.74 -5.69 9.56
N PHE A 170 -26.99 -6.10 9.50
CA PHE A 170 -28.16 -5.21 9.53
C PHE A 170 -28.89 -5.18 10.87
N GLY A 171 -28.60 -6.10 11.77
CA GLY A 171 -29.29 -6.23 13.06
C GLY A 171 -30.70 -6.82 12.95
N VAL A 172 -31.12 -7.30 11.77
CA VAL A 172 -32.43 -7.90 11.51
C VAL A 172 -32.27 -9.19 10.68
N ALA A 173 -33.27 -10.08 10.75
CA ALA A 173 -33.29 -11.29 9.92
C ALA A 173 -33.57 -10.95 8.45
N PRO A 174 -33.18 -11.82 7.49
CA PRO A 174 -33.39 -11.57 6.06
C PRO A 174 -34.83 -11.22 5.69
N GLU A 175 -35.82 -11.85 6.31
CA GLU A 175 -37.25 -11.62 6.09
C GLU A 175 -37.70 -10.23 6.53
N ARG A 176 -36.86 -9.50 7.26
CA ARG A 176 -37.11 -8.15 7.78
C ARG A 176 -36.30 -7.06 7.09
N ILE A 177 -35.51 -7.42 6.10
CA ILE A 177 -34.69 -6.44 5.35
C ILE A 177 -35.57 -5.39 4.65
N VAL A 178 -36.67 -5.79 4.04
CA VAL A 178 -37.57 -4.82 3.39
C VAL A 178 -38.19 -3.88 4.42
N ASP A 179 -38.59 -4.37 5.58
CA ASP A 179 -39.15 -3.56 6.67
C ASP A 179 -38.09 -2.57 7.21
N TYR A 180 -36.85 -3.05 7.33
CA TYR A 180 -35.70 -2.23 7.73
C TYR A 180 -35.40 -1.12 6.72
N LEU A 181 -35.37 -1.45 5.42
CA LEU A 181 -35.13 -0.49 4.35
C LEU A 181 -36.26 0.54 4.22
N ALA A 182 -37.49 0.14 4.40
CA ALA A 182 -38.62 1.06 4.42
C ALA A 182 -38.51 2.11 5.53
N LEU A 183 -38.00 1.73 6.71
CA LEU A 183 -37.76 2.66 7.82
C LEU A 183 -36.57 3.57 7.61
N THR A 184 -35.44 3.03 7.09
CA THR A 184 -34.21 3.82 6.85
C THR A 184 -34.26 4.66 5.58
N GLY A 185 -35.09 4.28 4.62
CA GLY A 185 -35.07 4.76 3.25
C GLY A 185 -33.92 4.20 2.43
N ASP A 186 -33.99 4.40 1.13
CA ASP A 186 -32.88 4.19 0.19
C ASP A 186 -32.55 5.47 -0.58
N ALA A 187 -31.44 6.09 -0.22
CA ALA A 187 -30.98 7.32 -0.86
C ALA A 187 -30.46 7.08 -2.29
N VAL A 188 -30.04 5.83 -2.62
CA VAL A 188 -29.55 5.48 -3.96
C VAL A 188 -30.70 5.41 -4.95
N ASP A 189 -31.82 4.84 -4.51
CA ASP A 189 -33.04 4.68 -5.33
C ASP A 189 -34.06 5.79 -5.10
N ASN A 190 -33.69 6.79 -4.31
CA ASN A 190 -34.54 7.93 -3.97
C ASN A 190 -35.86 7.52 -3.31
N VAL A 191 -35.83 6.47 -2.46
CA VAL A 191 -36.97 6.02 -1.68
C VAL A 191 -36.87 6.61 -0.27
N PRO A 192 -37.75 7.58 0.10
CA PRO A 192 -37.70 8.19 1.42
C PRO A 192 -38.02 7.19 2.53
N GLY A 193 -37.24 7.22 3.63
CA GLY A 193 -37.56 6.56 4.88
C GLY A 193 -38.13 7.53 5.90
N VAL A 194 -38.12 7.14 7.17
CA VAL A 194 -38.52 8.02 8.28
C VAL A 194 -37.37 8.97 8.61
N ASP A 195 -37.63 10.27 8.61
CA ASP A 195 -36.60 11.28 8.89
C ASP A 195 -35.92 11.04 10.24
N LYS A 196 -34.58 11.13 10.26
CA LYS A 196 -33.69 10.85 11.43
C LYS A 196 -33.73 9.42 11.97
N VAL A 197 -34.36 8.48 11.25
CA VAL A 197 -34.28 7.05 11.58
C VAL A 197 -33.15 6.41 10.79
N GLY A 198 -32.06 6.15 11.46
CA GLY A 198 -30.90 5.46 10.89
C GLY A 198 -30.91 3.95 11.17
N PRO A 199 -29.89 3.22 10.69
CA PRO A 199 -29.76 1.77 10.80
C PRO A 199 -30.03 1.20 12.20
N LYS A 200 -29.43 1.79 13.23
CA LYS A 200 -29.58 1.32 14.62
C LYS A 200 -31.02 1.48 15.15
N THR A 201 -31.70 2.58 14.81
CA THR A 201 -33.06 2.84 15.25
C THR A 201 -34.06 1.93 14.55
N ALA A 202 -33.91 1.74 13.23
CA ALA A 202 -34.75 0.84 12.46
C ALA A 202 -34.63 -0.62 12.95
N ALA A 203 -33.38 -1.10 13.12
CA ALA A 203 -33.14 -2.44 13.66
C ALA A 203 -33.75 -2.61 15.06
N LYS A 204 -33.56 -1.62 15.95
CA LYS A 204 -34.18 -1.65 17.31
C LYS A 204 -35.71 -1.74 17.25
N TRP A 205 -36.37 -0.96 16.40
CA TRP A 205 -37.83 -1.00 16.28
C TRP A 205 -38.31 -2.34 15.73
N ILE A 206 -37.65 -2.89 14.72
CA ILE A 206 -38.00 -4.19 14.16
C ILE A 206 -37.77 -5.32 15.19
N GLN A 207 -36.69 -5.26 15.96
CA GLN A 207 -36.46 -6.22 17.06
C GLN A 207 -37.53 -6.13 18.17
N GLN A 208 -37.98 -4.91 18.50
CA GLN A 208 -38.97 -4.66 19.55
C GLN A 208 -40.38 -5.01 19.10
N TYR A 209 -40.81 -4.64 17.91
CA TYR A 209 -42.20 -4.78 17.44
C TYR A 209 -42.37 -5.91 16.42
N GLY A 210 -41.30 -6.47 15.88
CA GLY A 210 -41.32 -7.64 15.01
C GLY A 210 -41.47 -7.36 13.52
N SER A 211 -42.16 -6.29 13.10
CA SER A 211 -42.36 -5.93 11.67
C SER A 211 -42.67 -4.45 11.49
N LEU A 212 -42.56 -3.96 10.23
CA LEU A 212 -42.97 -2.59 9.89
C LEU A 212 -44.46 -2.35 10.23
N ASP A 213 -45.34 -3.29 9.93
CA ASP A 213 -46.77 -3.15 10.19
C ASP A 213 -47.02 -2.99 11.71
N ALA A 214 -46.29 -3.72 12.54
CA ALA A 214 -46.36 -3.56 13.99
C ALA A 214 -45.76 -2.23 14.48
N VAL A 215 -44.67 -1.77 13.88
CA VAL A 215 -44.09 -0.43 14.14
C VAL A 215 -45.12 0.66 13.83
N ILE A 216 -45.81 0.56 12.68
CA ILE A 216 -46.87 1.47 12.29
C ILE A 216 -48.01 1.46 13.28
N ALA A 217 -48.46 0.29 13.70
CA ALA A 217 -49.56 0.12 14.68
C ALA A 217 -49.24 0.75 16.03
N HIS A 218 -47.97 0.70 16.47
CA HIS A 218 -47.50 1.25 17.74
C HIS A 218 -46.85 2.64 17.62
N ALA A 219 -47.02 3.35 16.47
CA ALA A 219 -46.40 4.64 16.21
C ALA A 219 -46.75 5.72 17.25
N ALA A 220 -47.92 5.60 17.91
CA ALA A 220 -48.35 6.49 19.00
C ALA A 220 -47.54 6.32 20.30
N GLU A 221 -46.96 5.13 20.50
CA GLU A 221 -46.21 4.77 21.70
C GLU A 221 -44.71 5.14 21.60
N ILE A 222 -44.26 5.52 20.40
CA ILE A 222 -42.86 5.89 20.14
C ILE A 222 -42.68 7.39 20.40
N ASP A 223 -41.97 7.70 21.49
CA ASP A 223 -41.74 9.07 21.94
C ASP A 223 -40.59 9.78 21.19
N GLY A 224 -40.56 11.12 21.35
CA GLY A 224 -39.48 11.97 20.86
C GLY A 224 -39.59 12.32 19.37
N ALA A 225 -38.60 13.05 18.86
CA ALA A 225 -38.61 13.57 17.52
C ALA A 225 -38.70 12.48 16.41
N VAL A 226 -38.12 11.30 16.67
CA VAL A 226 -38.17 10.18 15.70
C VAL A 226 -39.58 9.56 15.65
N GLY A 227 -40.29 9.53 16.78
CA GLY A 227 -41.70 9.08 16.83
C GLY A 227 -42.66 10.06 16.13
N GLU A 228 -42.40 11.37 16.25
CA GLU A 228 -43.13 12.39 15.49
C GLU A 228 -42.88 12.25 13.98
N ASN A 229 -41.65 12.02 13.57
CA ASN A 229 -41.29 11.82 12.18
C ASN A 229 -41.92 10.53 11.64
N LEU A 230 -41.96 9.44 12.41
CA LEU A 230 -42.67 8.23 12.03
C LEU A 230 -44.15 8.51 11.78
N ARG A 231 -44.84 9.20 12.69
CA ARG A 231 -46.28 9.54 12.54
C ARG A 231 -46.55 10.37 11.28
N ARG A 232 -45.66 11.25 10.89
CA ARG A 232 -45.76 12.03 9.63
C ARG A 232 -45.55 11.18 8.37
N THR A 233 -44.90 10.04 8.48
CA THR A 233 -44.53 9.21 7.35
C THR A 233 -45.44 7.97 7.17
N LEU A 234 -46.41 7.76 8.03
CA LEU A 234 -47.27 6.55 8.07
C LEU A 234 -47.94 6.24 6.72
N ASP A 235 -48.44 7.25 6.01
CA ASP A 235 -49.13 7.07 4.71
C ASP A 235 -48.14 6.67 3.58
N TRP A 236 -46.86 7.04 3.73
CA TRP A 236 -45.81 6.74 2.77
C TRP A 236 -45.22 5.33 2.96
N LEU A 237 -45.02 4.88 4.18
CA LEU A 237 -44.29 3.65 4.47
C LEU A 237 -44.81 2.40 3.71
N PRO A 238 -46.12 2.16 3.58
CA PRO A 238 -46.61 1.01 2.80
C PRO A 238 -46.26 1.14 1.30
N LYS A 239 -46.22 2.37 0.76
CA LYS A 239 -45.83 2.63 -0.64
C LYS A 239 -44.34 2.45 -0.83
N GLY A 240 -43.50 3.03 0.05
CA GLY A 240 -42.06 2.89 0.03
C GLY A 240 -41.65 1.40 0.16
N ARG A 241 -42.30 0.63 1.07
CA ARG A 241 -42.08 -0.81 1.19
C ARG A 241 -42.35 -1.57 -0.12
N ARG A 242 -43.39 -1.26 -0.87
CA ARG A 242 -43.67 -1.92 -2.16
C ARG A 242 -42.58 -1.68 -3.19
N LEU A 243 -42.00 -0.48 -3.21
CA LEU A 243 -40.92 -0.13 -4.15
C LEU A 243 -39.65 -0.91 -3.86
N LEU A 244 -39.42 -1.29 -2.58
CA LEU A 244 -38.23 -2.01 -2.11
C LEU A 244 -38.33 -3.54 -2.24
N ILE A 245 -39.53 -4.08 -2.43
CA ILE A 245 -39.72 -5.52 -2.65
C ILE A 245 -39.30 -5.89 -4.08
N VAL A 246 -38.43 -6.90 -4.18
CA VAL A 246 -38.07 -7.48 -5.48
C VAL A 246 -39.12 -8.48 -5.95
N LYS A 247 -39.50 -8.45 -7.22
CA LYS A 247 -40.45 -9.41 -7.83
C LYS A 247 -39.80 -10.78 -7.94
N ARG A 248 -40.59 -11.83 -7.74
CA ARG A 248 -40.14 -13.25 -7.78
C ARG A 248 -40.94 -14.09 -8.80
N ASP A 249 -41.71 -13.41 -9.66
CA ASP A 249 -42.66 -13.98 -10.60
C ASP A 249 -42.58 -13.33 -12.02
N VAL A 250 -41.42 -12.80 -12.36
CA VAL A 250 -41.15 -12.24 -13.69
C VAL A 250 -41.22 -13.36 -14.73
N SER A 251 -41.91 -13.10 -15.84
CA SER A 251 -41.92 -14.01 -16.99
C SER A 251 -40.53 -13.99 -17.65
N LEU A 252 -39.80 -15.09 -17.58
CA LEU A 252 -38.47 -15.23 -18.13
C LEU A 252 -38.47 -16.06 -19.42
N PRO A 253 -37.64 -15.73 -20.42
CA PRO A 253 -37.57 -16.48 -21.69
C PRO A 253 -36.88 -17.83 -21.56
N VAL A 254 -36.18 -18.08 -20.45
CA VAL A 254 -35.41 -19.28 -20.17
C VAL A 254 -35.65 -19.74 -18.73
N ARG A 255 -35.52 -21.03 -18.49
CA ARG A 255 -35.56 -21.59 -17.14
C ARG A 255 -34.16 -21.53 -16.50
N PHE A 256 -34.10 -21.50 -15.17
CA PHE A 256 -32.84 -21.40 -14.43
C PHE A 256 -31.90 -22.61 -14.68
N ASP A 257 -32.44 -23.80 -14.93
CA ASP A 257 -31.69 -25.03 -15.20
C ASP A 257 -31.16 -25.15 -16.66
N GLU A 258 -31.63 -24.27 -17.55
CA GLU A 258 -31.15 -24.15 -18.95
C GLU A 258 -29.95 -23.18 -19.06
N LEU A 259 -29.64 -22.45 -18.01
CA LEU A 259 -28.56 -21.44 -17.96
C LEU A 259 -27.17 -22.10 -17.81
N THR A 260 -26.82 -22.97 -18.75
CA THR A 260 -25.56 -23.71 -18.75
C THR A 260 -24.40 -22.89 -19.34
N SER A 261 -23.19 -23.12 -18.85
CA SER A 261 -22.00 -22.46 -19.40
C SER A 261 -21.61 -23.06 -20.76
N ASN A 262 -21.53 -22.21 -21.76
CA ASN A 262 -21.07 -22.59 -23.10
C ASN A 262 -20.10 -21.52 -23.64
N PRO A 263 -18.78 -21.57 -23.28
CA PRO A 263 -17.80 -20.60 -23.72
C PRO A 263 -17.51 -20.74 -25.21
N ASP A 264 -17.41 -19.61 -25.92
CA ASP A 264 -16.97 -19.52 -27.31
C ASP A 264 -15.55 -18.94 -27.35
N GLU A 265 -14.55 -19.79 -27.42
CA GLU A 265 -13.14 -19.40 -27.43
C GLU A 265 -12.77 -18.56 -28.66
N ASN A 266 -13.41 -18.78 -29.82
CA ASN A 266 -13.13 -17.99 -31.02
C ASN A 266 -13.67 -16.56 -30.88
N ALA A 267 -14.88 -16.41 -30.39
CA ALA A 267 -15.46 -15.11 -30.09
C ALA A 267 -14.65 -14.37 -29.00
N LEU A 268 -14.24 -15.07 -27.94
CA LEU A 268 -13.37 -14.49 -26.90
C LEU A 268 -12.04 -14.01 -27.45
N ARG A 269 -11.40 -14.79 -28.31
CA ARG A 269 -10.14 -14.42 -28.97
C ARG A 269 -10.30 -13.12 -29.76
N ALA A 270 -11.30 -13.05 -30.61
CA ALA A 270 -11.59 -11.85 -31.40
C ALA A 270 -11.87 -10.61 -30.54
N LEU A 271 -12.61 -10.77 -29.44
CA LEU A 271 -12.90 -9.69 -28.49
C LEU A 271 -11.65 -9.25 -27.71
N TYR A 272 -10.80 -10.19 -27.26
CA TYR A 272 -9.56 -9.85 -26.55
C TYR A 272 -8.54 -9.17 -27.45
N GLU A 273 -8.44 -9.55 -28.72
CA GLU A 273 -7.67 -8.84 -29.75
C GLU A 273 -8.19 -7.42 -29.96
N ARG A 274 -9.51 -7.27 -30.15
CA ARG A 274 -10.18 -5.95 -30.29
C ARG A 274 -9.90 -5.03 -29.10
N PHE A 275 -10.00 -5.56 -27.88
CA PHE A 275 -9.82 -4.77 -26.66
C PHE A 275 -8.36 -4.63 -26.23
N GLY A 276 -7.42 -5.36 -26.85
CA GLY A 276 -6.01 -5.35 -26.48
C GLY A 276 -5.70 -6.06 -25.16
N PHE A 277 -6.49 -7.07 -24.79
CA PHE A 277 -6.34 -7.84 -23.55
C PHE A 277 -5.31 -8.96 -23.71
N ARG A 278 -4.03 -8.57 -23.86
CA ARG A 278 -2.93 -9.49 -24.18
C ARG A 278 -2.82 -10.67 -23.21
N THR A 279 -2.93 -10.40 -21.90
CA THR A 279 -2.86 -11.46 -20.87
C THR A 279 -4.00 -12.45 -21.02
N MET A 280 -5.24 -11.97 -21.19
CA MET A 280 -6.41 -12.84 -21.39
C MET A 280 -6.38 -13.60 -22.71
N LEU A 281 -5.73 -13.04 -23.72
CA LEU A 281 -5.51 -13.68 -25.03
C LEU A 281 -4.48 -14.81 -24.91
N ALA A 282 -3.41 -14.60 -24.17
CA ALA A 282 -2.39 -15.62 -23.90
C ALA A 282 -2.98 -16.83 -23.16
N ASP A 283 -3.89 -16.61 -22.21
CA ASP A 283 -4.61 -17.66 -21.48
C ASP A 283 -5.45 -18.57 -22.40
N LEU A 284 -5.83 -18.11 -23.60
CA LEU A 284 -6.57 -18.87 -24.61
C LEU A 284 -5.67 -19.65 -25.58
N GLY A 285 -4.34 -19.70 -25.35
CA GLY A 285 -3.42 -20.51 -26.17
C GLY A 285 -3.21 -20.00 -27.62
N GLY A 286 -3.25 -18.67 -27.85
CA GLY A 286 -2.99 -18.07 -29.16
C GLY A 286 -1.52 -17.82 -29.44
N PRO A 287 -1.05 -17.84 -30.73
CA PRO A 287 0.32 -17.44 -31.05
C PRO A 287 0.54 -15.97 -30.77
N ALA A 288 1.60 -15.65 -30.04
CA ALA A 288 2.06 -14.28 -29.82
C ALA A 288 2.48 -13.67 -31.16
N ALA A 289 1.82 -12.58 -31.60
CA ALA A 289 2.25 -11.78 -32.73
C ALA A 289 3.50 -10.96 -32.40
N ASP A 290 4.50 -11.17 -33.24
CA ASP A 290 5.82 -10.57 -33.34
C ASP A 290 6.11 -9.22 -32.66
N ALA A 291 7.15 -9.19 -31.86
CA ALA A 291 8.36 -8.38 -31.90
C ALA A 291 8.86 -7.98 -30.48
N ALA A 292 9.73 -8.79 -29.93
CA ALA A 292 10.88 -8.36 -29.13
C ALA A 292 11.79 -9.58 -28.89
N PRO A 293 13.12 -9.41 -28.75
CA PRO A 293 14.05 -10.52 -28.94
C PRO A 293 13.95 -11.57 -27.86
N ALA A 294 14.22 -12.79 -28.30
CA ALA A 294 14.16 -14.04 -27.58
C ALA A 294 14.62 -13.97 -26.12
N ALA A 295 13.65 -14.06 -25.22
CA ALA A 295 13.85 -14.67 -23.91
C ALA A 295 13.51 -16.16 -24.06
N ALA A 296 14.32 -17.00 -23.45
CA ALA A 296 14.27 -18.44 -23.49
C ALA A 296 12.86 -19.00 -23.36
N GLU A 297 12.60 -20.10 -24.06
CA GLU A 297 11.34 -20.88 -23.98
C GLU A 297 10.89 -21.06 -22.53
N PRO A 298 9.59 -20.85 -22.21
CA PRO A 298 9.11 -21.22 -20.91
C PRO A 298 9.23 -22.75 -20.80
N ALA A 299 10.01 -23.19 -19.83
CA ALA A 299 10.03 -24.57 -19.36
C ALA A 299 8.63 -24.86 -18.75
N SER A 300 7.67 -25.10 -19.65
CA SER A 300 6.29 -25.28 -19.28
C SER A 300 5.95 -26.62 -18.74
N ALA A 301 5.22 -27.28 -18.49
CA ALA A 301 4.59 -28.59 -18.33
C ALA A 301 5.45 -29.75 -17.75
N ALA A 302 6.78 -29.73 -17.88
CA ALA A 302 7.61 -30.76 -17.28
C ALA A 302 7.98 -30.49 -15.81
N GLN A 303 7.86 -29.26 -15.31
CA GLN A 303 8.19 -28.85 -13.93
C GLN A 303 6.99 -28.84 -12.97
N ALA A 304 5.78 -29.01 -13.46
CA ALA A 304 4.58 -29.23 -12.65
C ALA A 304 4.44 -30.66 -12.10
N ALA A 305 5.47 -31.50 -12.21
CA ALA A 305 5.58 -32.70 -11.37
C ALA A 305 5.76 -32.17 -9.93
N ARG A 306 4.73 -32.29 -9.09
CA ARG A 306 4.72 -31.92 -7.68
C ARG A 306 6.04 -32.37 -7.05
N ARG A 307 6.92 -31.38 -6.73
CA ARG A 307 8.13 -31.65 -5.94
C ARG A 307 7.67 -32.23 -4.61
N LYS A 308 8.28 -33.33 -4.19
CA LYS A 308 8.02 -33.93 -2.88
C LYS A 308 8.81 -33.16 -1.85
N TYR A 309 8.14 -32.33 -1.08
CA TYR A 309 8.73 -31.68 0.07
C TYR A 309 8.78 -32.66 1.27
N LEU A 310 9.85 -32.58 2.03
CA LEU A 310 10.12 -33.49 3.15
C LEU A 310 9.81 -32.81 4.48
N THR A 311 9.16 -33.53 5.39
CA THR A 311 9.05 -33.11 6.80
C THR A 311 10.20 -33.73 7.59
N LEU A 312 11.01 -32.92 8.26
CA LEU A 312 12.09 -33.39 9.17
C LEU A 312 11.48 -33.64 10.55
N ALA A 313 10.85 -34.80 10.69
CA ALA A 313 10.01 -35.11 11.84
C ALA A 313 10.78 -35.44 13.11
N ASP A 314 12.04 -35.90 13.00
CA ASP A 314 12.85 -36.33 14.13
C ASP A 314 14.33 -35.91 13.97
N GLU A 315 15.14 -36.14 15.04
CA GLU A 315 16.56 -35.77 15.03
C GLU A 315 17.37 -36.53 13.99
N GLN A 316 17.02 -37.76 13.67
CA GLN A 316 17.76 -38.58 12.68
C GLN A 316 17.55 -37.99 11.27
N ALA A 317 16.32 -37.62 10.93
CA ALA A 317 15.99 -36.93 9.69
C ALA A 317 16.71 -35.58 9.60
N LEU A 318 16.71 -34.78 10.68
CA LEU A 318 17.41 -33.51 10.74
C LEU A 318 18.92 -33.65 10.54
N GLN A 319 19.58 -34.62 11.24
CA GLN A 319 21.01 -34.86 11.10
C GLN A 319 21.39 -35.35 9.69
N ALA A 320 20.57 -36.21 9.10
CA ALA A 320 20.77 -36.67 7.72
C ALA A 320 20.64 -35.52 6.72
N TRP A 321 19.68 -34.59 6.94
CA TRP A 321 19.49 -33.40 6.12
C TRP A 321 20.63 -32.41 6.29
N LEU A 322 21.07 -32.14 7.53
CA LEU A 322 22.22 -31.28 7.86
C LEU A 322 23.50 -31.75 7.17
N ALA A 323 23.81 -33.05 7.21
CA ALA A 323 24.98 -33.63 6.53
C ALA A 323 24.97 -33.42 5.00
N ARG A 324 23.78 -33.19 4.40
CA ARG A 324 23.63 -32.87 2.98
C ARG A 324 23.77 -31.35 2.76
N MET A 325 23.18 -30.53 3.61
CA MET A 325 23.33 -29.07 3.58
C MET A 325 24.79 -28.64 3.72
N GLU A 326 25.58 -29.37 4.52
CA GLU A 326 27.04 -29.15 4.66
C GLU A 326 27.83 -29.32 3.37
N LYS A 327 27.26 -30.04 2.38
CA LYS A 327 27.90 -30.30 1.08
C LYS A 327 27.35 -29.37 -0.03
N ALA A 328 26.31 -28.67 0.25
CA ALA A 328 25.71 -27.75 -0.71
C ALA A 328 26.52 -26.44 -0.76
N ASP A 329 26.72 -25.91 -1.96
CA ASP A 329 27.40 -24.62 -2.17
C ASP A 329 26.55 -23.44 -1.69
N LEU A 330 25.22 -23.56 -1.82
CA LEU A 330 24.23 -22.57 -1.42
C LEU A 330 22.98 -23.28 -0.91
N VAL A 331 22.36 -22.75 0.15
CA VAL A 331 21.13 -23.27 0.75
C VAL A 331 20.09 -22.16 0.86
N GLY A 332 18.91 -22.38 0.31
CA GLY A 332 17.71 -21.60 0.56
C GLY A 332 17.26 -21.78 2.01
N PHE A 333 16.96 -20.70 2.69
CA PHE A 333 16.63 -20.68 4.12
C PHE A 333 15.47 -19.72 4.39
N ASP A 334 14.52 -20.17 5.21
CA ASP A 334 13.38 -19.37 5.63
C ASP A 334 12.89 -19.81 7.01
N THR A 335 12.21 -18.94 7.77
CA THR A 335 11.65 -19.23 9.10
C THR A 335 10.15 -18.97 9.16
N GLU A 336 9.44 -19.93 9.77
CA GLU A 336 8.04 -19.78 10.11
C GLU A 336 7.88 -19.36 11.57
N THR A 337 7.01 -18.38 11.83
CA THR A 337 6.99 -17.70 13.12
C THR A 337 5.58 -17.51 13.69
N THR A 338 5.53 -17.11 14.96
CA THR A 338 4.27 -16.83 15.68
C THR A 338 3.61 -15.50 15.27
N GLY A 339 4.32 -14.62 14.56
CA GLY A 339 3.83 -13.31 14.17
C GLY A 339 4.86 -12.49 13.39
N LEU A 340 4.48 -11.28 12.95
CA LEU A 340 5.27 -10.41 12.07
C LEU A 340 6.12 -9.38 12.81
N GLU A 341 6.06 -9.31 14.15
CA GLU A 341 6.85 -8.37 14.94
C GLU A 341 8.26 -8.94 15.18
N PRO A 342 9.32 -8.41 14.53
CA PRO A 342 10.63 -9.04 14.50
C PRO A 342 11.26 -9.22 15.89
N MET A 343 11.04 -8.27 16.80
CA MET A 343 11.63 -8.26 18.13
C MET A 343 11.01 -9.26 19.10
N THR A 344 9.82 -9.77 18.81
CA THR A 344 9.05 -10.65 19.71
C THR A 344 8.63 -11.97 19.05
N ALA A 345 8.74 -12.07 17.74
CA ALA A 345 8.41 -13.29 17.00
C ALA A 345 9.29 -14.47 17.47
N THR A 346 8.66 -15.62 17.65
CA THR A 346 9.33 -16.87 18.01
C THR A 346 9.17 -17.92 16.91
N LEU A 347 10.12 -18.84 16.83
CA LEU A 347 10.13 -19.89 15.81
C LEU A 347 8.96 -20.87 15.99
N VAL A 348 8.29 -21.17 14.87
CA VAL A 348 7.34 -22.29 14.72
C VAL A 348 8.00 -23.40 13.90
N GLY A 349 8.83 -23.06 12.92
CA GLY A 349 9.58 -24.01 12.12
C GLY A 349 10.65 -23.32 11.27
N MET A 350 11.40 -24.11 10.49
CA MET A 350 12.40 -23.64 9.53
C MET A 350 12.32 -24.46 8.26
N SER A 351 12.56 -23.84 7.12
CA SER A 351 12.64 -24.53 5.85
C SER A 351 13.99 -24.33 5.18
N PHE A 352 14.37 -25.34 4.39
CA PHE A 352 15.65 -25.40 3.69
C PHE A 352 15.48 -25.96 2.30
N ALA A 353 16.19 -25.39 1.32
CA ALA A 353 16.18 -25.87 -0.06
C ALA A 353 17.60 -25.84 -0.67
N PHE A 354 17.93 -26.82 -1.48
CA PHE A 354 19.15 -26.84 -2.30
C PHE A 354 18.97 -27.76 -3.50
N GLY A 355 19.47 -27.34 -4.65
CA GLY A 355 19.28 -28.10 -5.89
C GLY A 355 17.79 -28.26 -6.23
N THR A 356 17.26 -29.48 -6.19
CA THR A 356 15.84 -29.80 -6.48
C THR A 356 15.07 -30.30 -5.26
N GLU A 357 15.61 -30.14 -4.08
CA GLU A 357 15.06 -30.71 -2.86
C GLU A 357 14.79 -29.60 -1.82
N ALA A 358 13.69 -29.74 -1.12
CA ALA A 358 13.35 -28.87 -0.02
C ALA A 358 12.72 -29.63 1.14
N ALA A 359 12.90 -29.10 2.36
CA ALA A 359 12.38 -29.70 3.57
C ALA A 359 11.94 -28.67 4.58
N TYR A 360 10.94 -29.02 5.38
CA TYR A 360 10.47 -28.25 6.51
C TYR A 360 10.78 -28.96 7.82
N LEU A 361 11.26 -28.23 8.80
CA LEU A 361 11.53 -28.67 10.18
C LEU A 361 10.48 -28.07 11.11
N PRO A 362 9.42 -28.80 11.48
CA PRO A 362 8.44 -28.34 12.44
C PRO A 362 9.04 -28.35 13.86
N LEU A 363 8.81 -27.27 14.64
CA LEU A 363 9.41 -27.09 15.97
C LEU A 363 8.39 -26.77 17.08
N ALA A 364 7.37 -25.99 16.79
CA ALA A 364 6.45 -25.46 17.78
C ALA A 364 4.99 -25.39 17.30
N HIS A 365 4.57 -26.34 16.47
CA HIS A 365 3.17 -26.46 16.10
C HIS A 365 2.31 -26.93 17.28
N GLN A 366 1.14 -26.30 17.44
CA GLN A 366 0.19 -26.52 18.54
C GLN A 366 -1.23 -26.60 17.99
N TYR A 367 -1.66 -27.84 17.68
CA TYR A 367 -3.02 -28.15 17.29
C TYR A 367 -3.43 -29.51 17.88
N PRO A 368 -4.76 -29.83 18.01
CA PRO A 368 -5.20 -31.13 18.53
C PRO A 368 -4.59 -32.29 17.73
N ALA A 369 -3.97 -33.25 18.44
CA ALA A 369 -3.27 -34.40 17.87
C ALA A 369 -2.00 -34.06 17.03
N ALA A 370 -1.36 -32.91 17.26
CA ALA A 370 -0.05 -32.62 16.68
C ALA A 370 0.96 -33.70 17.06
N PRO A 371 1.72 -34.26 16.09
CA PRO A 371 2.77 -35.24 16.39
C PRO A 371 3.87 -34.60 17.24
N GLN A 372 4.62 -35.46 17.93
CA GLN A 372 5.81 -35.01 18.68
C GLN A 372 6.82 -34.39 17.72
N GLN A 373 7.33 -33.21 18.07
CA GLN A 373 8.30 -32.44 17.31
C GLN A 373 9.62 -32.38 18.04
N ILE A 374 10.70 -32.05 17.31
CA ILE A 374 11.98 -31.71 17.95
C ILE A 374 11.78 -30.37 18.68
N GLY A 375 12.08 -30.34 19.97
CA GLY A 375 11.94 -29.08 20.71
C GLY A 375 12.91 -28.00 20.18
N VAL A 376 12.45 -26.74 20.12
CA VAL A 376 13.18 -25.59 19.56
C VAL A 376 14.62 -25.52 20.06
N LYS A 377 14.84 -25.62 21.38
CA LYS A 377 16.21 -25.57 21.97
C LYS A 377 17.14 -26.69 21.46
N ARG A 378 16.59 -27.90 21.28
CA ARG A 378 17.36 -29.03 20.81
C ARG A 378 17.70 -28.92 19.32
N ALA A 379 16.73 -28.54 18.49
CA ALA A 379 16.96 -28.31 17.08
C ALA A 379 17.98 -27.19 16.84
N LEU A 380 17.85 -26.06 17.55
CA LEU A 380 18.78 -24.95 17.45
C LEU A 380 20.20 -25.36 17.91
N ALA A 381 20.34 -26.17 18.96
CA ALA A 381 21.65 -26.68 19.39
C ALA A 381 22.34 -27.52 18.30
N LEU A 382 21.58 -28.29 17.52
CA LEU A 382 22.09 -29.08 16.39
C LEU A 382 22.44 -28.20 15.18
N LEU A 383 21.61 -27.19 14.89
CA LEU A 383 21.77 -26.32 13.73
C LEU A 383 22.72 -25.16 13.95
N LYS A 384 22.95 -24.70 15.18
CA LYS A 384 23.77 -23.53 15.51
C LYS A 384 25.14 -23.52 14.82
N PRO A 385 25.93 -24.61 14.80
CA PRO A 385 27.23 -24.59 14.13
C PRO A 385 27.13 -24.28 12.63
N TRP A 386 26.05 -24.74 11.96
CA TRP A 386 25.81 -24.48 10.55
C TRP A 386 25.19 -23.08 10.32
N LEU A 387 24.26 -22.65 11.18
CA LEU A 387 23.61 -21.35 11.07
C LEU A 387 24.59 -20.20 11.24
N GLU A 388 25.54 -20.31 12.16
CA GLU A 388 26.55 -19.27 12.49
C GLU A 388 27.83 -19.35 11.62
N ASP A 389 28.03 -20.43 10.85
CA ASP A 389 29.21 -20.55 9.98
C ASP A 389 29.14 -19.62 8.78
N ALA A 390 29.99 -18.59 8.76
CA ALA A 390 30.07 -17.62 7.66
C ALA A 390 30.51 -18.24 6.32
N ARG A 391 31.06 -19.44 6.30
CA ARG A 391 31.48 -20.16 5.09
C ARG A 391 30.33 -20.93 4.44
N ARG A 392 29.21 -21.09 5.13
CA ARG A 392 28.00 -21.79 4.63
C ARG A 392 27.07 -20.76 4.01
N ALA A 393 27.14 -20.65 2.68
CA ALA A 393 26.33 -19.67 1.94
C ALA A 393 24.84 -19.96 2.06
N LYS A 394 24.08 -18.91 2.35
CA LYS A 394 22.63 -18.96 2.49
C LYS A 394 21.98 -17.91 1.60
N VAL A 395 20.82 -18.25 1.03
CA VAL A 395 19.91 -17.33 0.33
C VAL A 395 18.53 -17.39 0.96
N GLY A 396 17.89 -16.26 1.11
CA GLY A 396 16.52 -16.17 1.61
C GLY A 396 15.74 -15.02 0.99
N GLN A 397 14.51 -14.86 1.42
CA GLN A 397 13.63 -13.77 1.02
C GLN A 397 13.40 -12.83 2.19
N ASN A 398 13.94 -11.60 2.15
CA ASN A 398 13.88 -10.66 3.28
C ASN A 398 14.50 -11.21 4.58
N LEU A 399 15.70 -11.79 4.44
CA LEU A 399 16.45 -12.48 5.51
C LEU A 399 16.67 -11.63 6.76
N LYS A 400 16.60 -10.33 6.68
CA LYS A 400 16.68 -9.46 7.87
C LYS A 400 15.64 -9.85 8.94
N PHE A 401 14.44 -10.24 8.52
CA PHE A 401 13.41 -10.73 9.46
C PHE A 401 13.83 -12.04 10.14
N ASP A 402 14.33 -13.01 9.38
CA ASP A 402 14.81 -14.29 9.90
C ASP A 402 16.01 -14.12 10.85
N MET A 403 16.90 -13.19 10.51
CA MET A 403 18.03 -12.82 11.37
C MET A 403 17.55 -12.26 12.71
N HIS A 404 16.50 -11.44 12.75
CA HIS A 404 15.89 -10.98 14.01
C HIS A 404 15.31 -12.15 14.81
N VAL A 405 14.56 -13.01 14.16
CA VAL A 405 13.93 -14.18 14.80
C VAL A 405 14.98 -15.09 15.41
N LEU A 406 16.05 -15.42 14.67
CA LEU A 406 17.16 -16.23 15.17
C LEU A 406 17.90 -15.54 16.32
N ALA A 407 18.09 -14.22 16.23
CA ALA A 407 18.72 -13.44 17.30
C ALA A 407 17.89 -13.43 18.60
N ASN A 408 16.55 -13.53 18.52
CA ASN A 408 15.69 -13.72 19.71
C ASN A 408 15.97 -15.06 20.42
N HIS A 409 16.56 -16.02 19.70
CA HIS A 409 16.98 -17.33 20.24
C HIS A 409 18.49 -17.43 20.52
N GLY A 410 19.25 -16.31 20.43
CA GLY A 410 20.69 -16.29 20.71
C GLY A 410 21.55 -16.89 19.58
N ILE A 411 21.07 -16.79 18.32
CA ILE A 411 21.80 -17.24 17.13
C ILE A 411 22.06 -16.05 16.21
N ALA A 412 23.32 -15.87 15.82
CA ALA A 412 23.73 -14.91 14.81
C ALA A 412 23.85 -15.62 13.44
N LEU A 413 22.93 -15.39 12.54
CA LEU A 413 22.96 -16.01 11.21
C LEU A 413 24.20 -15.56 10.44
N GLY A 414 25.11 -16.49 10.15
CA GLY A 414 26.30 -16.27 9.34
C GLY A 414 26.11 -16.73 7.89
N GLY A 415 27.03 -16.29 7.00
CA GLY A 415 27.05 -16.75 5.61
C GLY A 415 25.85 -16.32 4.76
N VAL A 416 25.21 -15.20 5.11
CA VAL A 416 24.18 -14.59 4.25
C VAL A 416 24.83 -14.10 2.97
N ALA A 417 24.67 -14.88 1.91
CA ALA A 417 25.27 -14.61 0.61
C ALA A 417 24.30 -13.87 -0.34
N HIS A 418 23.01 -14.17 -0.23
CA HIS A 418 21.99 -13.62 -1.12
C HIS A 418 20.67 -13.37 -0.40
N ASP A 419 19.91 -12.38 -0.93
CA ASP A 419 18.54 -12.06 -0.52
C ASP A 419 17.72 -11.70 -1.76
N THR A 420 16.70 -12.47 -2.07
CA THR A 420 15.90 -12.33 -3.30
C THR A 420 15.05 -11.07 -3.34
N LEU A 421 14.64 -10.52 -2.18
CA LEU A 421 14.00 -9.19 -2.11
C LEU A 421 14.98 -8.11 -2.59
N LEU A 422 16.23 -8.13 -2.11
CA LEU A 422 17.25 -7.15 -2.49
C LEU A 422 17.71 -7.35 -3.95
N GLU A 423 17.81 -8.60 -4.42
CA GLU A 423 18.08 -8.87 -5.84
C GLU A 423 17.02 -8.25 -6.75
N SER A 424 15.74 -8.49 -6.45
CA SER A 424 14.64 -7.89 -7.20
C SER A 424 14.64 -6.37 -7.11
N PHE A 425 14.87 -5.83 -5.92
CA PHE A 425 14.90 -4.39 -5.73
C PHE A 425 16.01 -3.70 -6.54
N VAL A 426 17.19 -4.30 -6.63
CA VAL A 426 18.29 -3.75 -7.44
C VAL A 426 18.02 -3.90 -8.93
N TYR A 427 17.40 -4.99 -9.37
CA TYR A 427 17.16 -5.28 -10.78
C TYR A 427 15.94 -4.54 -11.36
N GLU A 428 14.84 -4.45 -10.59
CA GLU A 428 13.52 -3.97 -11.04
C GLU A 428 12.77 -3.20 -9.95
N ALA A 429 13.35 -2.13 -9.43
CA ALA A 429 12.92 -1.37 -8.25
C ALA A 429 11.45 -0.91 -8.23
N GLN A 430 10.73 -0.86 -9.38
CA GLN A 430 9.31 -0.47 -9.44
C GLN A 430 8.34 -1.62 -9.26
N GLU A 431 8.82 -2.85 -9.31
CA GLU A 431 7.98 -4.03 -9.22
C GLU A 431 7.71 -4.41 -7.75
N ARG A 432 6.81 -5.35 -7.56
CA ARG A 432 6.59 -5.94 -6.22
C ARG A 432 7.68 -6.96 -5.93
N HIS A 433 8.16 -6.94 -4.69
CA HIS A 433 9.30 -7.77 -4.25
C HIS A 433 8.89 -8.89 -3.27
N ASP A 434 7.59 -9.15 -3.08
CA ASP A 434 7.10 -10.31 -2.34
C ASP A 434 7.34 -11.61 -3.13
N LEU A 435 7.54 -12.72 -2.43
CA LEU A 435 7.93 -14.00 -3.01
C LEU A 435 6.91 -14.51 -4.04
N ASP A 436 5.62 -14.36 -3.78
CA ASP A 436 4.55 -14.74 -4.73
C ASP A 436 4.70 -14.00 -6.07
N SER A 437 4.95 -12.69 -6.00
CA SER A 437 5.16 -11.84 -7.18
C SER A 437 6.44 -12.20 -7.91
N LEU A 438 7.53 -12.50 -7.20
CA LEU A 438 8.80 -12.94 -7.77
C LEU A 438 8.66 -14.29 -8.47
N SER A 439 8.06 -15.26 -7.81
CA SER A 439 7.77 -16.58 -8.33
C SER A 439 6.96 -16.53 -9.62
N GLN A 440 5.86 -15.79 -9.60
CA GLN A 440 5.00 -15.66 -10.78
C GLN A 440 5.73 -14.97 -11.94
N ARG A 441 6.54 -13.93 -11.66
CA ARG A 441 7.21 -13.12 -12.67
C ARG A 441 8.43 -13.81 -13.28
N HIS A 442 9.23 -14.49 -12.46
CA HIS A 442 10.50 -15.08 -12.90
C HIS A 442 10.42 -16.57 -13.21
N LEU A 443 9.53 -17.32 -12.55
CA LEU A 443 9.41 -18.76 -12.68
C LEU A 443 8.09 -19.18 -13.37
N GLY A 444 7.08 -18.29 -13.39
CA GLY A 444 5.72 -18.67 -13.83
C GLY A 444 4.99 -19.58 -12.83
N TRP A 445 5.49 -19.72 -11.60
CA TRP A 445 4.88 -20.56 -10.57
C TRP A 445 3.84 -19.78 -9.78
N LYS A 446 2.74 -20.47 -9.49
CA LYS A 446 1.76 -20.01 -8.52
C LYS A 446 2.04 -20.70 -7.18
N THR A 447 2.49 -19.93 -6.21
CA THR A 447 2.78 -20.38 -4.84
C THR A 447 1.52 -20.56 -4.01
N ILE A 448 1.64 -21.28 -2.91
CA ILE A 448 0.62 -21.38 -1.87
C ILE A 448 0.68 -20.09 -1.07
N SER A 449 -0.41 -19.32 -1.03
CA SER A 449 -0.40 -18.07 -0.26
C SER A 449 -0.56 -18.34 1.25
N TYR A 450 0.02 -17.44 2.08
CA TYR A 450 -0.14 -17.49 3.55
C TYR A 450 -1.62 -17.55 3.99
N ASP A 451 -2.49 -16.83 3.29
CA ASP A 451 -3.93 -16.82 3.52
C ASP A 451 -4.62 -18.17 3.22
N GLU A 452 -4.08 -18.98 2.30
CA GLU A 452 -4.59 -20.33 2.00
C GLU A 452 -4.27 -21.32 3.12
N VAL A 453 -3.22 -21.05 3.89
CA VAL A 453 -2.74 -21.92 4.98
C VAL A 453 -3.34 -21.51 6.32
N THR A 454 -3.43 -20.20 6.59
CA THR A 454 -3.86 -19.67 7.90
C THR A 454 -5.29 -19.13 7.91
N GLY A 455 -5.95 -18.98 6.75
CA GLY A 455 -7.26 -18.33 6.64
C GLY A 455 -7.16 -16.80 6.58
N LYS A 456 -8.33 -16.13 6.43
CA LYS A 456 -8.43 -14.66 6.23
C LYS A 456 -9.26 -13.99 7.31
N GLY A 457 -8.88 -12.76 7.64
CA GLY A 457 -9.66 -11.88 8.54
C GLY A 457 -9.90 -12.52 9.91
N ALA A 458 -11.15 -12.56 10.35
CA ALA A 458 -11.51 -13.11 11.66
C ALA A 458 -11.33 -14.63 11.81
N SER A 459 -11.22 -15.37 10.70
CA SER A 459 -10.96 -16.81 10.72
C SER A 459 -9.47 -17.16 10.66
N ARG A 460 -8.57 -16.18 10.63
CA ARG A 460 -7.12 -16.41 10.59
C ARG A 460 -6.63 -17.09 11.85
N ILE A 461 -5.95 -18.22 11.70
CA ILE A 461 -5.27 -18.92 12.78
C ILE A 461 -3.78 -18.54 12.81
N SER A 462 -3.13 -18.72 13.96
CA SER A 462 -1.67 -18.64 14.05
C SER A 462 -1.04 -19.76 13.22
N PHE A 463 0.12 -19.50 12.62
CA PHE A 463 0.86 -20.53 11.89
C PHE A 463 1.19 -21.76 12.76
N ALA A 464 1.39 -21.56 14.06
CA ALA A 464 1.55 -22.64 15.01
C ALA A 464 0.33 -23.60 15.11
N ALA A 465 -0.84 -23.15 14.68
CA ALA A 465 -2.06 -23.96 14.66
C ALA A 465 -2.30 -24.67 13.31
N VAL A 466 -1.44 -24.43 12.32
CA VAL A 466 -1.50 -25.11 11.01
C VAL A 466 -1.03 -26.55 11.14
N GLU A 467 -1.72 -27.47 10.47
CA GLU A 467 -1.33 -28.90 10.41
C GLU A 467 0.04 -29.06 9.72
N ILE A 468 0.94 -29.88 10.30
CA ILE A 468 2.35 -29.99 9.89
C ILE A 468 2.49 -30.39 8.41
N GLY A 469 1.65 -31.29 7.90
CA GLY A 469 1.69 -31.67 6.48
C GLY A 469 1.44 -30.46 5.56
N ARG A 470 0.43 -29.65 5.90
CA ARG A 470 0.12 -28.42 5.17
C ARG A 470 1.18 -27.34 5.35
N ALA A 471 1.73 -27.20 6.56
CA ALA A 471 2.85 -26.31 6.84
C ALA A 471 4.11 -26.73 6.08
N THR A 472 4.36 -28.03 5.93
CA THR A 472 5.48 -28.57 5.13
C THR A 472 5.34 -28.18 3.66
N GLU A 473 4.13 -28.33 3.08
CA GLU A 473 3.89 -27.96 1.68
C GLU A 473 4.17 -26.47 1.45
N TYR A 474 3.70 -25.62 2.36
CA TYR A 474 3.86 -24.16 2.28
C TYR A 474 5.32 -23.74 2.49
N ALA A 475 5.88 -24.02 3.64
CA ALA A 475 7.20 -23.52 4.04
C ALA A 475 8.35 -24.10 3.19
N ALA A 476 8.28 -25.38 2.80
CA ALA A 476 9.27 -25.96 1.90
C ALA A 476 9.16 -25.41 0.47
N GLU A 477 7.93 -25.05 0.02
CA GLU A 477 7.72 -24.34 -1.25
C GLU A 477 8.37 -22.94 -1.20
N ASP A 478 8.23 -22.20 -0.11
CA ASP A 478 8.82 -20.86 0.04
C ASP A 478 10.35 -20.91 -0.04
N ALA A 479 11.00 -21.85 0.63
CA ALA A 479 12.45 -22.04 0.53
C ALA A 479 12.90 -22.48 -0.87
N ASP A 480 12.17 -23.41 -1.52
CA ASP A 480 12.42 -23.89 -2.89
C ASP A 480 12.22 -22.76 -3.92
N CYS A 481 11.15 -22.01 -3.78
CA CYS A 481 10.85 -20.87 -4.65
C CYS A 481 11.92 -19.77 -4.50
N THR A 482 12.33 -19.45 -3.29
CA THR A 482 13.39 -18.49 -3.01
C THR A 482 14.70 -18.91 -3.68
N PHE A 483 15.09 -20.18 -3.53
CA PHE A 483 16.28 -20.73 -4.18
C PHE A 483 16.19 -20.64 -5.71
N ALA A 484 15.06 -21.04 -6.30
CA ALA A 484 14.84 -21.02 -7.74
C ALA A 484 14.78 -19.59 -8.32
N VAL A 485 14.17 -18.63 -7.60
CA VAL A 485 14.17 -17.20 -7.97
C VAL A 485 15.59 -16.66 -8.02
N HIS A 486 16.40 -16.96 -7.01
CA HIS A 486 17.82 -16.58 -6.98
C HIS A 486 18.58 -17.11 -8.20
N GLU A 487 18.41 -18.38 -8.55
CA GLU A 487 19.09 -19.00 -9.70
C GLU A 487 18.78 -18.30 -11.04
N VAL A 488 17.59 -17.68 -11.16
CA VAL A 488 17.17 -16.95 -12.36
C VAL A 488 17.52 -15.47 -12.30
N LEU A 489 17.44 -14.86 -11.12
CA LEU A 489 17.54 -13.40 -10.97
C LEU A 489 18.97 -12.93 -10.78
N TYR A 490 19.73 -13.57 -9.88
CA TYR A 490 21.10 -13.15 -9.59
C TYR A 490 22.05 -13.17 -10.79
N PRO A 491 22.00 -14.16 -11.72
CA PRO A 491 22.82 -14.12 -12.93
C PRO A 491 22.64 -12.85 -13.77
N LYS A 492 21.42 -12.28 -13.79
CA LYS A 492 21.14 -11.02 -14.51
C LYS A 492 21.84 -9.82 -13.84
N ILE A 493 21.88 -9.79 -12.52
CA ILE A 493 22.61 -8.79 -11.75
C ILE A 493 24.12 -8.97 -11.91
N ALA A 494 24.60 -10.20 -11.80
CA ALA A 494 26.01 -10.54 -11.90
C ALA A 494 26.61 -10.24 -13.28
N ALA A 495 25.81 -10.30 -14.34
CA ALA A 495 26.21 -9.95 -15.70
C ALA A 495 26.52 -8.44 -15.87
N GLU A 496 26.01 -7.59 -14.97
CA GLU A 496 26.18 -6.14 -15.04
C GLU A 496 26.99 -5.62 -13.83
N ALA A 497 28.24 -5.24 -14.07
CA ALA A 497 29.18 -4.86 -13.00
C ALA A 497 28.63 -3.78 -12.04
N ARG A 498 27.88 -2.82 -12.55
CA ARG A 498 27.32 -1.72 -11.77
C ARG A 498 26.18 -2.19 -10.88
N LEU A 499 25.25 -3.03 -11.38
CA LEU A 499 24.20 -3.63 -10.57
C LEU A 499 24.79 -4.58 -9.52
N LYS A 500 25.78 -5.39 -9.90
CA LYS A 500 26.51 -6.25 -8.97
C LYS A 500 27.16 -5.46 -7.83
N HIS A 501 27.71 -4.27 -8.15
CA HIS A 501 28.28 -3.38 -7.14
C HIS A 501 27.21 -2.85 -6.18
N VAL A 502 26.10 -2.34 -6.69
CA VAL A 502 24.99 -1.84 -5.86
C VAL A 502 24.46 -2.95 -4.93
N TYR A 503 24.24 -4.14 -5.47
CA TYR A 503 23.78 -5.28 -4.71
C TYR A 503 24.78 -5.73 -3.63
N GLY A 504 26.01 -6.04 -4.05
CA GLY A 504 27.00 -6.69 -3.18
C GLY A 504 27.78 -5.75 -2.26
N ALA A 505 27.97 -4.47 -2.66
CA ALA A 505 28.73 -3.51 -1.86
C ALA A 505 27.85 -2.53 -1.07
N ILE A 506 26.58 -2.36 -1.45
CA ILE A 506 25.68 -1.39 -0.82
C ILE A 506 24.50 -2.10 -0.13
N GLU A 507 23.63 -2.80 -0.87
CA GLU A 507 22.37 -3.29 -0.31
C GLU A 507 22.58 -4.46 0.67
N LEU A 508 23.32 -5.48 0.29
CA LEU A 508 23.51 -6.65 1.12
C LEU A 508 24.26 -6.34 2.44
N PRO A 509 25.37 -5.56 2.44
CA PRO A 509 25.99 -5.15 3.69
C PRO A 509 25.12 -4.21 4.53
N ALA A 510 24.36 -3.30 3.91
CA ALA A 510 23.46 -2.40 4.63
C ALA A 510 22.39 -3.16 5.42
N MET A 511 21.93 -4.31 4.94
CA MET A 511 20.96 -5.16 5.65
C MET A 511 21.48 -5.58 7.03
N ALA A 512 22.75 -5.97 7.15
CA ALA A 512 23.36 -6.35 8.43
C ALA A 512 23.47 -5.15 9.39
N VAL A 513 23.82 -3.96 8.87
CA VAL A 513 23.84 -2.73 9.67
C VAL A 513 22.44 -2.36 10.17
N LEU A 514 21.45 -2.47 9.30
CA LEU A 514 20.06 -2.19 9.67
C LEU A 514 19.54 -3.14 10.75
N LEU A 515 19.88 -4.43 10.65
CA LEU A 515 19.58 -5.39 11.72
C LEU A 515 20.12 -4.92 13.08
N CYS A 516 21.39 -4.50 13.13
CA CYS A 516 22.01 -4.01 14.37
C CYS A 516 21.31 -2.74 14.87
N MET A 517 21.04 -1.77 14.00
CA MET A 517 20.35 -0.53 14.35
C MET A 517 18.94 -0.78 14.90
N GLU A 518 18.17 -1.64 14.23
CA GLU A 518 16.83 -2.02 14.66
C GLU A 518 16.85 -2.71 16.03
N ARG A 519 17.84 -3.56 16.29
CA ARG A 519 18.01 -4.24 17.58
C ARG A 519 18.53 -3.31 18.67
N ASN A 520 19.41 -2.35 18.34
CA ASN A 520 19.85 -1.31 19.28
C ASN A 520 18.65 -0.49 19.78
N GLY A 521 17.75 -0.09 18.85
CA GLY A 521 16.60 0.71 19.18
C GLY A 521 16.96 2.06 19.78
N VAL A 522 15.94 2.85 20.10
CA VAL A 522 16.09 4.24 20.61
C VAL A 522 15.50 4.36 22.00
N LEU A 523 16.22 5.03 22.90
CA LEU A 523 15.72 5.32 24.24
C LEU A 523 14.82 6.57 24.23
N LEU A 524 13.62 6.46 24.80
CA LEU A 524 12.68 7.56 24.91
C LEU A 524 12.43 7.98 26.36
N ASP A 525 12.41 9.29 26.59
CA ASP A 525 11.82 9.89 27.79
C ASP A 525 10.28 9.97 27.60
N THR A 526 9.60 8.91 27.99
CA THR A 526 8.14 8.80 27.84
C THR A 526 7.40 9.85 28.68
N ALA A 527 7.96 10.28 29.82
CA ALA A 527 7.33 11.29 30.67
C ALA A 527 7.29 12.66 29.96
N LYS A 528 8.34 13.03 29.22
CA LYS A 528 8.33 14.23 28.36
C LYS A 528 7.25 14.16 27.30
N LEU A 529 7.10 13.02 26.61
CA LEU A 529 6.08 12.85 25.58
C LEU A 529 4.66 12.91 26.16
N GLU A 530 4.43 12.32 27.32
CA GLU A 530 3.13 12.38 28.03
C GLU A 530 2.78 13.81 28.45
N ALA A 531 3.75 14.55 29.01
CA ALA A 531 3.56 15.96 29.36
C ALA A 531 3.22 16.79 28.12
N GLN A 532 3.97 16.60 27.03
CA GLN A 532 3.70 17.29 25.76
C GLN A 532 2.34 16.90 25.17
N SER A 533 1.95 15.63 25.25
CA SER A 533 0.62 15.19 24.80
C SER A 533 -0.51 15.92 25.53
N HIS A 534 -0.33 16.16 26.81
CA HIS A 534 -1.29 16.91 27.63
C HIS A 534 -1.39 18.38 27.23
N GLU A 535 -0.26 19.01 26.93
CA GLU A 535 -0.20 20.40 26.45
C GLU A 535 -0.83 20.53 25.07
N LEU A 536 -0.47 19.65 24.12
CA LEU A 536 -1.08 19.61 22.79
C LEU A 536 -2.61 19.44 22.88
N GLY A 537 -3.10 18.59 23.79
CA GLY A 537 -4.53 18.43 24.03
C GLY A 537 -5.22 19.73 24.49
N LYS A 538 -4.58 20.51 25.35
CA LYS A 538 -5.10 21.83 25.77
C LYS A 538 -5.11 22.83 24.62
N GLU A 539 -4.02 22.88 23.82
CA GLU A 539 -3.96 23.75 22.65
C GLU A 539 -5.01 23.38 21.60
N MET A 540 -5.23 22.09 21.37
CA MET A 540 -6.28 21.59 20.46
C MET A 540 -7.67 22.04 20.90
N LEU A 541 -8.01 21.90 22.18
CA LEU A 541 -9.30 22.37 22.72
C LEU A 541 -9.48 23.88 22.51
N LYS A 542 -8.41 24.68 22.71
CA LYS A 542 -8.44 26.12 22.44
C LYS A 542 -8.71 26.39 20.95
N LYS A 543 -7.99 25.71 20.04
CA LYS A 543 -8.17 25.88 18.59
C LYS A 543 -9.54 25.42 18.12
N GLU A 544 -10.10 24.37 18.73
CA GLU A 544 -11.44 23.90 18.46
C GLU A 544 -12.48 24.96 18.84
N GLN A 545 -12.36 25.61 20.00
CA GLN A 545 -13.25 26.69 20.42
C GLN A 545 -13.13 27.92 19.51
N GLU A 546 -11.92 28.31 19.13
CA GLU A 546 -11.67 29.38 18.17
C GLU A 546 -12.30 29.08 16.81
N ALA A 547 -12.20 27.84 16.34
CA ALA A 547 -12.82 27.38 15.09
C ALA A 547 -14.36 27.39 15.17
N TYR A 548 -14.96 27.01 16.31
CA TYR A 548 -16.41 27.09 16.52
C TYR A 548 -16.91 28.54 16.49
N GLN A 549 -16.16 29.44 17.08
CA GLN A 549 -16.49 30.88 17.03
C GLN A 549 -16.41 31.41 15.57
N ALA A 550 -15.35 31.05 14.85
CA ALA A 550 -15.19 31.47 13.45
C ALA A 550 -16.22 30.82 12.51
N ALA A 551 -16.70 29.63 12.83
CA ALA A 551 -17.75 28.94 12.08
C ALA A 551 -19.19 29.34 12.48
N GLY A 552 -19.37 29.96 13.64
CA GLY A 552 -20.65 30.31 14.24
C GLY A 552 -21.40 29.11 14.83
N GLN A 553 -20.79 27.94 14.91
CA GLN A 553 -21.39 26.72 15.46
C GLN A 553 -20.33 25.66 15.76
N PRO A 554 -20.62 24.70 16.68
CA PRO A 554 -19.81 23.50 16.87
C PRO A 554 -19.87 22.56 15.66
N PHE A 555 -18.76 21.91 15.35
CA PHE A 555 -18.65 20.88 14.31
C PHE A 555 -17.43 20.00 14.54
N ASN A 556 -17.34 18.86 13.87
CA ASN A 556 -16.17 17.99 13.98
C ASN A 556 -15.06 18.45 13.02
N LEU A 557 -13.95 18.99 13.57
CA LEU A 557 -12.79 19.48 12.82
C LEU A 557 -12.02 18.33 12.11
N ASN A 558 -12.30 17.09 12.44
CA ASN A 558 -11.74 15.91 11.76
C ASN A 558 -12.68 15.34 10.68
N SER A 559 -13.86 15.93 10.46
CA SER A 559 -14.81 15.46 9.45
C SER A 559 -14.69 16.30 8.16
N PRO A 560 -14.12 15.75 7.07
CA PRO A 560 -14.03 16.48 5.80
C PRO A 560 -15.40 16.97 5.30
N LYS A 561 -16.46 16.16 5.50
CA LYS A 561 -17.83 16.50 5.09
C LYS A 561 -18.37 17.74 5.83
N GLN A 562 -18.19 17.79 7.17
CA GLN A 562 -18.67 18.95 7.95
C GLN A 562 -17.84 20.21 7.64
N ILE A 563 -16.52 20.05 7.42
CA ILE A 563 -15.66 21.16 6.99
C ILE A 563 -16.11 21.71 5.62
N GLN A 564 -16.43 20.82 4.66
CA GLN A 564 -16.97 21.21 3.36
C GLN A 564 -18.25 22.03 3.47
N GLU A 565 -19.22 21.54 4.25
CA GLU A 565 -20.48 22.24 4.51
C GLU A 565 -20.24 23.65 5.06
N ILE A 566 -19.37 23.78 6.07
CA ILE A 566 -19.11 25.06 6.71
C ILE A 566 -18.37 26.02 5.78
N LEU A 567 -17.27 25.58 5.16
CA LEU A 567 -16.45 26.46 4.33
C LEU A 567 -17.15 26.86 3.03
N PHE A 568 -17.74 25.91 2.31
CA PHE A 568 -18.20 26.15 0.94
C PHE A 568 -19.71 26.40 0.84
N GLU A 569 -20.54 25.83 1.72
CA GLU A 569 -21.99 26.03 1.66
C GLU A 569 -22.45 27.18 2.55
N ARG A 570 -21.92 27.29 3.80
CA ARG A 570 -22.34 28.35 4.75
C ARG A 570 -21.52 29.62 4.60
N GLN A 571 -20.19 29.54 4.65
CA GLN A 571 -19.30 30.69 4.51
C GLN A 571 -19.05 31.08 3.03
N LYS A 572 -19.46 30.22 2.07
CA LYS A 572 -19.37 30.46 0.62
C LYS A 572 -17.96 30.82 0.15
N LEU A 573 -16.94 30.20 0.75
CA LEU A 573 -15.57 30.38 0.32
C LEU A 573 -15.35 29.83 -1.11
N PRO A 574 -14.40 30.38 -1.87
CA PRO A 574 -14.15 29.90 -3.24
C PRO A 574 -13.64 28.45 -3.25
N VAL A 575 -14.24 27.63 -4.14
CA VAL A 575 -13.80 26.24 -4.34
C VAL A 575 -12.56 26.24 -5.22
N LYS A 576 -11.39 25.98 -4.63
CA LYS A 576 -10.10 25.96 -5.33
C LYS A 576 -9.83 24.63 -6.06
N LYS A 577 -10.26 23.50 -5.48
CA LYS A 577 -10.03 22.16 -5.99
C LYS A 577 -11.22 21.27 -5.68
N LYS A 578 -11.49 20.30 -6.55
CA LYS A 578 -12.50 19.27 -6.32
C LYS A 578 -11.87 17.90 -6.16
N THR A 579 -12.46 17.06 -5.32
CA THR A 579 -12.10 15.65 -5.18
C THR A 579 -12.47 14.86 -6.45
N PRO A 580 -11.95 13.64 -6.67
CA PRO A 580 -12.38 12.79 -7.79
C PRO A 580 -13.88 12.51 -7.84
N LYS A 581 -14.58 12.64 -6.70
CA LYS A 581 -16.04 12.53 -6.60
C LYS A 581 -16.79 13.85 -6.87
N GLY A 582 -16.09 14.89 -7.33
CA GLY A 582 -16.68 16.20 -7.67
C GLY A 582 -16.98 17.12 -6.48
N GLN A 583 -16.74 16.69 -5.24
CA GLN A 583 -16.95 17.50 -4.04
C GLN A 583 -15.80 18.53 -3.84
N PRO A 584 -16.05 19.69 -3.22
CA PRO A 584 -14.97 20.61 -2.85
C PRO A 584 -13.90 19.91 -1.99
N SER A 585 -12.63 20.08 -2.32
CA SER A 585 -11.54 19.52 -1.50
C SER A 585 -11.30 20.35 -0.25
N THR A 586 -10.93 19.65 0.84
CA THR A 586 -10.46 20.26 2.10
C THR A 586 -9.07 19.73 2.44
N ASP A 587 -8.28 19.33 1.43
CA ASP A 587 -6.90 18.92 1.63
C ASP A 587 -6.03 20.10 2.08
N GLU A 588 -4.80 19.78 2.48
CA GLU A 588 -3.88 20.74 3.10
C GLU A 588 -3.60 21.89 2.15
N ASP A 589 -3.30 21.62 0.87
CA ASP A 589 -3.01 22.65 -0.14
C ASP A 589 -4.15 23.66 -0.31
N VAL A 590 -5.40 23.16 -0.32
CA VAL A 590 -6.60 24.01 -0.46
C VAL A 590 -6.80 24.87 0.79
N LEU A 591 -6.61 24.29 1.97
CA LEU A 591 -6.73 25.04 3.22
C LEU A 591 -5.62 26.08 3.38
N GLU A 592 -4.38 25.78 2.95
CA GLU A 592 -3.26 26.74 2.94
C GLU A 592 -3.55 27.94 2.05
N GLU A 593 -4.07 27.70 0.82
CA GLU A 593 -4.46 28.79 -0.07
C GLU A 593 -5.58 29.64 0.51
N LEU A 594 -6.59 29.01 1.12
CA LEU A 594 -7.70 29.73 1.76
C LEU A 594 -7.29 30.43 3.05
N ALA A 595 -6.29 29.94 3.77
CA ALA A 595 -5.82 30.52 5.02
C ALA A 595 -5.15 31.89 4.83
N LEU A 596 -4.77 32.24 3.60
CA LEU A 596 -4.23 33.57 3.28
C LEU A 596 -5.27 34.69 3.51
N ASP A 597 -6.55 34.38 3.21
CA ASP A 597 -7.63 35.36 3.23
C ASP A 597 -8.67 35.11 4.33
N TYR A 598 -8.74 33.88 4.87
CA TYR A 598 -9.82 33.48 5.77
C TYR A 598 -9.30 32.85 7.07
N PRO A 599 -9.85 33.22 8.26
CA PRO A 599 -9.37 32.74 9.52
C PRO A 599 -9.68 31.28 9.83
N LEU A 600 -10.84 30.76 9.41
CA LEU A 600 -11.24 29.38 9.71
C LEU A 600 -10.35 28.31 9.05
N PRO A 601 -9.96 28.40 7.77
CA PRO A 601 -8.97 27.49 7.18
C PRO A 601 -7.63 27.47 7.93
N LYS A 602 -7.15 28.62 8.39
CA LYS A 602 -5.93 28.74 9.20
C LYS A 602 -6.06 27.95 10.52
N LEU A 603 -7.15 28.12 11.24
CA LEU A 603 -7.43 27.41 12.48
C LEU A 603 -7.55 25.91 12.27
N LEU A 604 -8.13 25.46 11.13
CA LEU A 604 -8.20 24.06 10.77
C LEU A 604 -6.81 23.46 10.51
N LEU A 605 -5.93 24.17 9.83
CA LEU A 605 -4.53 23.74 9.63
C LEU A 605 -3.78 23.64 10.95
N GLU A 606 -3.88 24.64 11.81
CA GLU A 606 -3.25 24.64 13.14
C GLU A 606 -3.76 23.46 13.98
N TYR A 607 -5.08 23.23 14.03
CA TYR A 607 -5.67 22.09 14.73
C TYR A 607 -5.20 20.76 14.18
N ARG A 608 -5.20 20.58 12.85
CA ARG A 608 -4.72 19.35 12.21
C ARG A 608 -3.25 19.09 12.48
N GLY A 609 -2.42 20.12 12.48
CA GLY A 609 -1.00 20.05 12.85
C GLY A 609 -0.82 19.52 14.27
N LEU A 610 -1.53 20.10 15.25
CA LEU A 610 -1.50 19.67 16.65
C LEU A 610 -2.04 18.22 16.81
N ALA A 611 -3.15 17.91 16.15
CA ALA A 611 -3.76 16.57 16.19
C ALA A 611 -2.82 15.49 15.62
N LYS A 612 -2.11 15.81 14.52
CA LYS A 612 -1.12 14.91 13.92
C LYS A 612 0.07 14.67 14.86
N LEU A 613 0.61 15.73 15.49
CA LEU A 613 1.70 15.62 16.48
C LEU A 613 1.28 14.74 17.66
N LYS A 614 0.09 15.01 18.19
CA LYS A 614 -0.45 14.26 19.34
C LYS A 614 -0.70 12.79 18.99
N SER A 615 -1.50 12.52 17.98
CA SER A 615 -1.93 11.15 17.67
C SER A 615 -0.81 10.27 17.09
N THR A 616 0.12 10.84 16.31
CA THR A 616 1.16 10.09 15.62
C THR A 616 2.38 9.87 16.49
N TYR A 617 2.74 10.86 17.33
CA TYR A 617 3.99 10.81 18.09
C TYR A 617 3.75 10.72 19.60
N THR A 618 3.17 11.76 20.22
CA THR A 618 3.17 11.83 21.71
C THR A 618 2.26 10.78 22.36
N ASP A 619 1.19 10.32 21.69
CA ASP A 619 0.31 9.23 22.19
C ASP A 619 0.77 7.84 21.77
N LYS A 620 1.46 7.72 20.62
CA LYS A 620 1.80 6.43 20.02
C LYS A 620 3.19 5.94 20.41
N LEU A 621 4.22 6.82 20.39
CA LEU A 621 5.61 6.44 20.67
C LEU A 621 5.80 5.83 22.05
N PRO A 622 5.21 6.35 23.16
CA PRO A 622 5.33 5.70 24.46
C PRO A 622 4.80 4.27 24.50
N LYS A 623 3.76 3.98 23.69
CA LYS A 623 3.17 2.63 23.58
C LYS A 623 3.99 1.69 22.71
N SER A 624 4.89 2.21 21.91
CA SER A 624 5.79 1.42 21.04
C SER A 624 7.08 1.01 21.78
N VAL A 625 7.28 1.42 23.02
CA VAL A 625 8.43 0.99 23.82
C VAL A 625 8.32 -0.50 24.12
N ASN A 626 9.33 -1.28 23.71
CA ASN A 626 9.39 -2.69 24.00
C ASN A 626 9.71 -2.89 25.49
N PRO A 627 8.86 -3.56 26.27
CA PRO A 627 9.05 -3.71 27.72
C PRO A 627 10.29 -4.54 28.11
N ALA A 628 10.82 -5.39 27.20
CA ALA A 628 11.99 -6.19 27.46
C ALA A 628 13.30 -5.38 27.32
N THR A 629 13.34 -4.41 26.41
CA THR A 629 14.53 -3.59 26.14
C THR A 629 14.44 -2.18 26.71
N GLY A 630 13.23 -1.70 26.99
CA GLY A 630 12.97 -0.31 27.37
C GLY A 630 13.14 0.69 26.22
N ARG A 631 13.25 0.22 24.98
CA ARG A 631 13.55 1.03 23.79
C ARG A 631 12.47 0.87 22.73
N VAL A 632 12.42 1.81 21.82
CA VAL A 632 11.60 1.72 20.59
C VAL A 632 12.45 1.14 19.47
N HIS A 633 11.93 0.14 18.80
CA HIS A 633 12.57 -0.54 17.67
C HIS A 633 11.74 -0.28 16.42
N THR A 634 12.29 0.49 15.47
CA THR A 634 11.69 0.68 14.15
C THR A 634 12.15 -0.44 13.21
N ASN A 635 11.44 -0.61 12.10
CA ASN A 635 11.86 -1.47 10.99
C ASN A 635 12.22 -0.60 9.79
N TYR A 636 13.44 -0.73 9.26
CA TYR A 636 13.88 -0.07 8.04
C TYR A 636 13.67 -0.95 6.81
N SER A 637 12.79 -0.54 5.91
CA SER A 637 12.64 -1.18 4.60
C SER A 637 13.66 -0.62 3.61
N GLN A 638 14.46 -1.49 2.99
CA GLN A 638 15.40 -1.12 1.92
C GLN A 638 14.66 -0.97 0.58
N ALA A 639 13.62 -1.75 0.36
CA ALA A 639 12.81 -1.75 -0.87
C ALA A 639 11.55 -0.86 -0.78
N GLY A 640 11.44 -0.02 0.25
CA GLY A 640 10.29 0.85 0.48
C GLY A 640 10.21 2.08 -0.44
N ALA A 641 11.32 2.46 -1.08
CA ALA A 641 11.38 3.61 -1.99
C ALA A 641 12.22 3.27 -3.21
N VAL A 642 11.66 3.46 -4.41
CA VAL A 642 12.31 3.16 -5.70
C VAL A 642 13.65 3.89 -5.93
N THR A 643 13.90 4.99 -5.22
CA THR A 643 15.15 5.74 -5.26
C THR A 643 16.28 5.11 -4.45
N GLY A 644 16.01 4.06 -3.68
CA GLY A 644 16.97 3.45 -2.75
C GLY A 644 17.01 4.06 -1.35
N ARG A 645 16.21 5.11 -1.08
CA ARG A 645 16.09 5.64 0.29
C ARG A 645 15.47 4.60 1.21
N LEU A 646 15.93 4.57 2.45
CA LEU A 646 15.34 3.74 3.50
C LEU A 646 13.99 4.31 3.93
N ALA A 647 13.06 3.42 4.26
CA ALA A 647 11.77 3.79 4.84
C ALA A 647 11.65 3.19 6.25
N SER A 648 11.52 4.05 7.26
CA SER A 648 11.29 3.65 8.65
C SER A 648 9.80 3.39 8.89
N ASN A 649 9.47 2.23 9.44
CA ASN A 649 8.10 1.78 9.70
C ASN A 649 7.96 1.27 11.14
N ASP A 650 6.79 1.38 11.71
CA ASP A 650 6.34 0.80 12.96
C ASP A 650 7.27 0.96 14.17
N PRO A 651 7.55 2.24 14.58
CA PRO A 651 7.04 3.51 14.10
C PRO A 651 7.94 4.18 13.06
N ASN A 652 7.38 5.10 12.24
CA ASN A 652 8.18 5.91 11.33
C ASN A 652 8.90 7.03 12.10
N LEU A 653 10.21 6.87 12.31
CA LEU A 653 11.07 7.83 13.01
C LEU A 653 11.64 8.91 12.08
N GLN A 654 11.60 8.71 10.76
CA GLN A 654 12.15 9.66 9.78
C GLN A 654 11.27 10.90 9.54
N ASN A 655 9.99 10.83 9.94
CA ASN A 655 9.04 11.91 9.71
C ASN A 655 8.77 12.78 10.95
N ILE A 656 9.61 12.69 11.99
CA ILE A 656 9.47 13.52 13.21
C ILE A 656 9.82 14.97 12.86
N PRO A 657 8.89 15.94 13.05
CA PRO A 657 9.06 17.29 12.55
C PRO A 657 10.19 18.04 13.28
N ILE A 658 10.91 18.87 12.52
CA ILE A 658 11.99 19.75 13.04
C ILE A 658 11.67 21.24 12.88
N ARG A 659 10.75 21.60 11.97
CA ARG A 659 10.51 23.00 11.60
C ARG A 659 9.70 23.78 12.63
N THR A 660 8.88 23.10 13.43
CA THR A 660 8.03 23.76 14.43
C THR A 660 8.57 23.55 15.85
N PRO A 661 8.37 24.51 16.77
CA PRO A 661 8.77 24.34 18.17
C PRO A 661 8.17 23.10 18.82
N GLN A 662 6.90 22.80 18.54
CA GLN A 662 6.23 21.60 19.07
C GLN A 662 6.84 20.32 18.52
N GLY A 663 7.26 20.32 17.24
CA GLY A 663 7.95 19.17 16.61
C GLY A 663 9.35 18.95 17.23
N ARG A 664 10.12 20.01 17.46
CA ARG A 664 11.44 19.91 18.13
C ARG A 664 11.33 19.30 19.51
N ARG A 665 10.32 19.66 20.29
CA ARG A 665 10.08 19.08 21.62
C ARG A 665 9.86 17.56 21.59
N ILE A 666 9.37 17.00 20.47
CA ILE A 666 9.32 15.54 20.33
C ILE A 666 10.73 14.96 20.21
N ARG A 667 11.65 15.65 19.51
CA ARG A 667 13.05 15.24 19.41
C ARG A 667 13.80 15.32 20.73
N GLU A 668 13.43 16.21 21.64
CA GLU A 668 13.98 16.29 23.00
C GLU A 668 13.71 15.03 23.85
N ALA A 669 12.71 14.23 23.47
CA ALA A 669 12.39 12.98 24.14
C ALA A 669 13.28 11.80 23.71
N PHE A 670 14.05 11.94 22.62
CA PHE A 670 15.03 10.96 22.18
C PHE A 670 16.34 11.21 22.90
N VAL A 671 16.64 10.42 23.91
CA VAL A 671 17.71 10.64 24.87
C VAL A 671 18.74 9.52 24.86
N ALA A 672 19.95 9.83 25.34
CA ALA A 672 20.96 8.83 25.65
C ALA A 672 20.84 8.37 27.13
N PRO A 673 21.29 7.16 27.48
CA PRO A 673 21.40 6.73 28.87
C PRO A 673 22.42 7.57 29.61
N LYS A 674 22.35 7.55 30.95
CA LYS A 674 23.29 8.30 31.81
C LYS A 674 24.73 7.88 31.52
N GLY A 675 25.61 8.87 31.30
CA GLY A 675 27.02 8.65 30.94
C GLY A 675 27.26 8.50 29.43
N SER A 676 26.25 8.73 28.62
CA SER A 676 26.33 8.78 27.17
C SER A 676 25.70 10.07 26.62
N LYS A 677 26.00 10.38 25.38
CA LYS A 677 25.44 11.52 24.61
C LYS A 677 24.84 11.03 23.31
N ILE A 678 23.88 11.81 22.77
CA ILE A 678 23.46 11.67 21.38
C ILE A 678 24.45 12.44 20.49
N VAL A 679 24.93 11.78 19.47
CA VAL A 679 25.74 12.38 18.40
C VAL A 679 24.96 12.28 17.10
N SER A 680 24.76 13.42 16.43
CA SER A 680 24.14 13.53 15.13
C SER A 680 25.22 13.91 14.11
N ALA A 681 25.30 13.17 13.01
CA ALA A 681 26.22 13.45 11.91
C ALA A 681 25.40 13.56 10.61
N ASP A 682 25.31 14.77 10.05
CA ASP A 682 24.46 15.12 8.91
C ASP A 682 25.28 15.59 7.73
N TYR A 683 24.95 15.13 6.51
CA TYR A 683 25.57 15.61 5.30
C TYR A 683 25.10 17.03 4.94
N SER A 684 26.03 17.96 4.88
CA SER A 684 25.74 19.36 4.54
C SER A 684 25.46 19.52 3.04
N GLN A 685 24.22 19.86 2.68
CA GLN A 685 23.79 20.17 1.30
C GLN A 685 24.10 19.04 0.30
N ILE A 686 23.91 17.79 0.70
CA ILE A 686 24.33 16.60 -0.08
C ILE A 686 23.81 16.62 -1.52
N GLU A 687 22.53 16.93 -1.73
CA GLU A 687 21.91 16.90 -3.06
C GLU A 687 22.47 17.97 -3.99
N LEU A 688 22.83 19.16 -3.48
CA LEU A 688 23.47 20.20 -4.25
C LEU A 688 24.90 19.82 -4.64
N ARG A 689 25.63 19.14 -3.76
CA ARG A 689 26.99 18.62 -4.04
C ARG A 689 26.95 17.52 -5.08
N ILE A 690 25.97 16.61 -4.99
CA ILE A 690 25.75 15.58 -6.01
C ILE A 690 25.39 16.22 -7.34
N MET A 691 24.53 17.25 -7.37
CA MET A 691 24.21 17.98 -8.59
C MET A 691 25.46 18.66 -9.20
N ALA A 692 26.33 19.24 -8.38
CA ALA A 692 27.59 19.81 -8.84
C ALA A 692 28.53 18.76 -9.49
N HIS A 693 28.56 17.55 -8.92
CA HIS A 693 29.30 16.41 -9.49
C HIS A 693 28.66 15.93 -10.81
N LEU A 694 27.36 15.62 -10.81
CA LEU A 694 26.65 15.07 -11.97
C LEU A 694 26.63 16.04 -13.17
N SER A 695 26.39 17.33 -12.91
CA SER A 695 26.32 18.35 -13.96
C SER A 695 27.70 18.82 -14.49
N GLY A 696 28.74 18.61 -13.71
CA GLY A 696 30.03 19.15 -13.98
C GLY A 696 30.09 20.69 -14.07
N ASP A 697 29.06 21.35 -13.49
CA ASP A 697 28.97 22.82 -13.59
C ASP A 697 30.14 23.53 -12.90
N PRO A 698 30.93 24.33 -13.63
CA PRO A 698 32.11 24.96 -13.06
C PRO A 698 31.80 25.93 -11.90
N GLY A 699 30.65 26.62 -11.95
CA GLY A 699 30.23 27.56 -10.93
C GLY A 699 29.90 26.89 -9.63
N LEU A 700 29.12 25.77 -9.68
CA LEU A 700 28.79 24.96 -8.51
C LEU A 700 30.03 24.27 -7.93
N ARG A 701 30.88 23.66 -8.78
CA ARG A 701 32.12 23.02 -8.34
C ARG A 701 33.05 24.00 -7.65
N HIS A 702 33.24 25.19 -8.24
CA HIS A 702 34.07 26.25 -7.65
C HIS A 702 33.51 26.70 -6.27
N ALA A 703 32.20 26.92 -6.18
CA ALA A 703 31.56 27.32 -4.91
C ALA A 703 31.80 26.31 -3.81
N PHE A 704 31.57 25.02 -4.07
CA PHE A 704 31.80 23.97 -3.09
C PHE A 704 33.28 23.71 -2.76
N ALA A 705 34.18 23.77 -3.73
CA ALA A 705 35.61 23.61 -3.49
C ALA A 705 36.20 24.69 -2.57
N HIS A 706 35.64 25.90 -2.60
CA HIS A 706 36.12 27.04 -1.80
C HIS A 706 35.25 27.33 -0.56
N GLY A 707 34.26 26.45 -0.25
CA GLY A 707 33.40 26.61 0.92
C GLY A 707 32.45 27.83 0.81
N HIS A 708 32.15 28.30 -0.39
CA HIS A 708 31.23 29.40 -0.59
C HIS A 708 29.78 28.97 -0.37
N ASP A 709 28.97 29.86 0.21
CA ASP A 709 27.53 29.66 0.35
C ASP A 709 26.84 29.75 -1.01
N VAL A 710 26.50 28.60 -1.60
CA VAL A 710 25.84 28.49 -2.90
C VAL A 710 24.52 29.27 -2.96
N HIS A 711 23.73 29.29 -1.87
CA HIS A 711 22.49 30.06 -1.82
C HIS A 711 22.74 31.56 -1.86
N ARG A 712 23.80 32.02 -1.19
CA ARG A 712 24.21 33.40 -1.21
C ARG A 712 24.76 33.81 -2.57
N ALA A 713 25.56 32.93 -3.22
CA ALA A 713 26.05 33.14 -4.57
C ALA A 713 24.91 33.21 -5.60
N THR A 714 23.93 32.31 -5.51
CA THR A 714 22.73 32.35 -6.35
C THR A 714 21.91 33.62 -6.11
N ALA A 715 21.74 34.06 -4.85
CA ALA A 715 21.04 35.31 -4.53
C ALA A 715 21.71 36.54 -5.15
N ALA A 716 23.03 36.63 -5.06
CA ALA A 716 23.80 37.72 -5.65
C ALA A 716 23.56 37.86 -7.16
N GLU A 717 23.52 36.74 -7.86
CA GLU A 717 23.29 36.67 -9.32
C GLU A 717 21.83 36.96 -9.71
N VAL A 718 20.88 36.31 -9.02
CA VAL A 718 19.44 36.43 -9.32
C VAL A 718 18.92 37.84 -9.04
N PHE A 719 19.39 38.47 -7.95
CA PHE A 719 18.96 39.81 -7.56
C PHE A 719 19.89 40.95 -8.00
N GLY A 720 21.06 40.61 -8.64
CA GLY A 720 22.01 41.58 -9.11
C GLY A 720 22.67 42.38 -8.00
N VAL A 721 22.85 41.80 -6.80
CA VAL A 721 23.47 42.45 -5.62
C VAL A 721 24.85 41.88 -5.35
N PRO A 722 25.80 42.66 -4.80
CA PRO A 722 27.10 42.17 -4.37
C PRO A 722 26.94 41.06 -3.31
N LEU A 723 27.81 40.03 -3.34
CA LEU A 723 27.75 38.86 -2.48
C LEU A 723 27.72 39.18 -0.98
N ASP A 724 28.48 40.24 -0.57
CA ASP A 724 28.54 40.71 0.80
C ASP A 724 27.27 41.47 1.26
N LYS A 725 26.47 41.95 0.30
CA LYS A 725 25.22 42.71 0.55
C LYS A 725 23.97 41.84 0.45
N VAL A 726 24.07 40.58 0.14
CA VAL A 726 22.92 39.64 0.09
C VAL A 726 22.23 39.55 1.46
N SER A 727 20.97 39.94 1.53
CA SER A 727 20.13 39.86 2.74
C SER A 727 19.76 38.41 3.08
N ALA A 728 19.29 38.19 4.32
CA ALA A 728 18.80 36.88 4.76
C ALA A 728 17.58 36.42 3.96
N ASP A 729 16.68 37.33 3.57
CA ASP A 729 15.51 37.01 2.76
C ASP A 729 15.88 36.65 1.32
N GLU A 730 16.77 37.40 0.69
CA GLU A 730 17.27 37.03 -0.67
C GLU A 730 17.96 35.68 -0.65
N ARG A 731 18.76 35.38 0.38
CA ARG A 731 19.37 34.06 0.54
C ARG A 731 18.33 32.99 0.74
N ARG A 732 17.24 33.23 1.47
CA ARG A 732 16.12 32.31 1.68
C ARG A 732 15.37 32.03 0.37
N ILE A 733 15.10 33.07 -0.40
CA ILE A 733 14.49 32.95 -1.73
C ILE A 733 15.39 32.14 -2.67
N ALA A 734 16.69 32.44 -2.71
CA ALA A 734 17.66 31.70 -3.51
C ALA A 734 17.75 30.21 -3.10
N LYS A 735 17.57 29.89 -1.82
CA LYS A 735 17.47 28.52 -1.35
C LYS A 735 16.27 27.80 -1.98
N VAL A 736 15.10 28.45 -2.05
CA VAL A 736 13.90 27.91 -2.72
C VAL A 736 14.15 27.75 -4.24
N ILE A 737 14.81 28.72 -4.86
CA ILE A 737 15.16 28.67 -6.30
C ILE A 737 16.11 27.49 -6.56
N ASN A 738 17.20 27.35 -5.83
CA ASN A 738 18.20 26.30 -5.99
C ASN A 738 17.55 24.90 -5.89
N PHE A 739 16.84 24.62 -4.80
CA PHE A 739 16.20 23.32 -4.64
C PHE A 739 15.05 23.13 -5.63
N GLY A 740 14.21 24.15 -5.84
CA GLY A 740 13.08 24.04 -6.77
C GLY A 740 13.53 23.72 -8.19
N LEU A 741 14.52 24.42 -8.70
CA LEU A 741 14.98 24.25 -10.08
C LEU A 741 15.75 22.93 -10.29
N ILE A 742 16.54 22.53 -9.32
CA ILE A 742 17.24 21.24 -9.36
C ILE A 742 16.23 20.08 -9.42
N TYR A 743 15.09 20.21 -8.75
CA TYR A 743 14.00 19.24 -8.83
C TYR A 743 13.06 19.40 -10.05
N GLY A 744 13.38 20.31 -10.96
CA GLY A 744 12.61 20.53 -12.18
C GLY A 744 11.30 21.28 -11.97
N MET A 745 11.26 22.19 -10.98
CA MET A 745 10.09 23.04 -10.71
C MET A 745 9.84 23.96 -11.88
N SER A 746 8.57 24.11 -12.28
CA SER A 746 8.15 25.03 -13.33
C SER A 746 8.03 26.47 -12.81
N ALA A 747 7.98 27.44 -13.75
CA ALA A 747 7.75 28.85 -13.40
C ALA A 747 6.45 29.08 -12.60
N TYR A 748 5.43 28.27 -12.87
CA TYR A 748 4.18 28.31 -12.10
C TYR A 748 4.40 27.84 -10.63
N GLY A 749 5.08 26.71 -10.46
CA GLY A 749 5.39 26.21 -9.10
C GLY A 749 6.30 27.15 -8.33
N LEU A 750 7.30 27.75 -8.97
CA LEU A 750 8.19 28.72 -8.33
C LEU A 750 7.43 30.00 -7.93
N ALA A 751 6.55 30.49 -8.80
CA ALA A 751 5.72 31.66 -8.53
C ALA A 751 4.82 31.46 -7.31
N GLN A 752 4.18 30.29 -7.22
CA GLN A 752 3.36 29.92 -6.04
C GLN A 752 4.18 29.84 -4.75
N ASN A 753 5.34 29.16 -4.79
CA ASN A 753 6.19 29.00 -3.60
C ASN A 753 6.74 30.32 -3.05
N LEU A 754 7.00 31.27 -3.94
CA LEU A 754 7.58 32.58 -3.56
C LEU A 754 6.52 33.68 -3.39
N GLY A 755 5.26 33.44 -3.76
CA GLY A 755 4.22 34.48 -3.75
C GLY A 755 4.47 35.59 -4.76
N ILE A 756 5.06 35.30 -5.93
CA ILE A 756 5.42 36.27 -6.98
C ILE A 756 4.69 36.00 -8.30
N GLU A 757 4.71 36.95 -9.22
CA GLU A 757 4.16 36.75 -10.56
C GLU A 757 4.94 35.71 -11.35
N ARG A 758 4.25 34.95 -12.20
CA ARG A 758 4.85 33.91 -13.05
C ARG A 758 5.95 34.45 -13.97
N ALA A 759 5.78 35.69 -14.49
CA ALA A 759 6.78 36.34 -15.33
C ALA A 759 8.08 36.57 -14.55
N THR A 760 8.00 37.05 -13.30
CA THR A 760 9.14 37.24 -12.41
C THR A 760 9.82 35.91 -12.10
N ALA A 761 9.04 34.87 -11.81
CA ALA A 761 9.58 33.53 -11.60
C ALA A 761 10.33 32.99 -12.83
N GLN A 762 9.85 33.30 -14.05
CA GLN A 762 10.54 32.91 -15.28
C GLN A 762 11.89 33.63 -15.42
N VAL A 763 11.96 34.92 -15.10
CA VAL A 763 13.22 35.69 -15.10
C VAL A 763 14.24 35.06 -14.12
N TYR A 764 13.82 34.65 -12.94
CA TYR A 764 14.69 33.96 -11.98
C TYR A 764 15.21 32.62 -12.52
N ILE A 765 14.35 31.86 -13.19
CA ILE A 765 14.73 30.58 -13.83
C ILE A 765 15.77 30.82 -14.93
N ASP A 766 15.55 31.82 -15.79
CA ASP A 766 16.45 32.14 -16.91
C ASP A 766 17.81 32.62 -16.37
N SER A 767 17.83 33.48 -15.34
CA SER A 767 19.04 33.92 -14.66
C SER A 767 19.80 32.76 -14.03
N TYR A 768 19.11 31.86 -13.34
CA TYR A 768 19.70 30.66 -12.75
C TYR A 768 20.39 29.76 -13.79
N PHE A 769 19.69 29.40 -14.88
CA PHE A 769 20.25 28.53 -15.91
C PHE A 769 21.28 29.24 -16.82
N SER A 770 21.26 30.56 -16.92
CA SER A 770 22.33 31.33 -17.53
C SER A 770 23.61 31.23 -16.72
N ARG A 771 23.51 31.23 -15.40
CA ARG A 771 24.63 31.06 -14.47
C ARG A 771 25.13 29.62 -14.41
N TYR A 772 24.23 28.66 -14.29
CA TYR A 772 24.52 27.23 -14.11
C TYR A 772 24.18 26.43 -15.38
N GLN A 773 24.90 26.74 -16.49
CA GLN A 773 24.64 26.10 -17.79
C GLN A 773 24.91 24.59 -17.78
N GLY A 774 25.83 24.12 -16.91
CA GLY A 774 26.10 22.69 -16.70
C GLY A 774 24.90 21.96 -16.14
N VAL A 775 24.18 22.57 -15.21
CA VAL A 775 22.96 22.00 -14.63
C VAL A 775 21.87 21.83 -15.69
N LYS A 776 21.65 22.89 -16.52
CA LYS A 776 20.67 22.80 -17.61
C LYS A 776 21.00 21.67 -18.58
N ARG A 777 22.25 21.61 -19.04
CA ARG A 777 22.74 20.57 -19.97
C ARG A 777 22.54 19.18 -19.36
N TYR A 778 22.94 18.99 -18.13
CA TYR A 778 22.73 17.71 -17.43
C TYR A 778 21.26 17.28 -17.42
N MET A 779 20.34 18.21 -17.14
CA MET A 779 18.91 17.92 -17.11
C MET A 779 18.39 17.50 -18.50
N ASP A 780 18.82 18.20 -19.55
CA ASP A 780 18.38 17.92 -20.91
C ASP A 780 18.97 16.59 -21.41
N ASP A 781 20.26 16.34 -21.19
CA ASP A 781 20.93 15.07 -21.51
C ASP A 781 20.33 13.88 -20.75
N THR A 782 19.96 14.09 -19.48
CA THR A 782 19.36 13.03 -18.65
C THR A 782 17.97 12.64 -19.16
N ARG A 783 17.17 13.62 -19.58
CA ARG A 783 15.86 13.33 -20.21
C ARG A 783 16.02 12.55 -21.51
N GLU A 784 16.99 12.93 -22.34
CA GLU A 784 17.24 12.24 -23.60
C GLU A 784 17.75 10.82 -23.41
N LYS A 785 18.71 10.62 -22.49
CA LYS A 785 19.17 9.28 -22.08
C LYS A 785 18.04 8.42 -21.54
N ALA A 786 17.19 9.01 -20.67
CA ALA A 786 16.05 8.31 -20.13
C ALA A 786 15.06 7.85 -21.22
N ARG A 787 14.80 8.70 -22.24
CA ARG A 787 13.94 8.33 -23.38
C ARG A 787 14.51 7.19 -24.21
N SER A 788 15.84 7.14 -24.38
CA SER A 788 16.53 6.11 -25.18
C SER A 788 16.70 4.79 -24.43
N LEU A 789 17.01 4.84 -23.13
CA LEU A 789 17.34 3.67 -22.32
C LEU A 789 16.14 3.12 -21.55
N GLY A 790 15.12 3.94 -21.29
CA GLY A 790 13.98 3.60 -20.44
C GLY A 790 14.27 3.69 -18.93
N TYR A 791 15.48 4.08 -18.53
CA TYR A 791 15.90 4.22 -17.13
C TYR A 791 16.95 5.32 -16.96
N VAL A 792 17.20 5.69 -15.70
CA VAL A 792 18.34 6.52 -15.26
C VAL A 792 19.14 5.78 -14.19
N GLU A 793 20.39 6.22 -13.96
CA GLU A 793 21.29 5.58 -12.99
C GLU A 793 21.88 6.59 -12.01
N THR A 794 22.15 6.14 -10.78
CA THR A 794 22.94 6.87 -9.79
C THR A 794 24.44 6.84 -10.17
N VAL A 795 25.26 7.60 -9.46
CA VAL A 795 26.74 7.55 -9.58
C VAL A 795 27.26 6.12 -9.41
N PHE A 796 26.66 5.34 -8.51
CA PHE A 796 27.07 3.97 -8.21
C PHE A 796 26.45 2.90 -9.10
N GLY A 797 25.44 3.26 -9.92
CA GLY A 797 24.83 2.36 -10.90
C GLY A 797 23.47 1.79 -10.53
N ARG A 798 22.86 2.29 -9.45
CA ARG A 798 21.46 1.97 -9.13
C ARG A 798 20.57 2.49 -10.25
N ARG A 799 19.64 1.64 -10.74
CA ARG A 799 18.71 1.98 -11.81
C ARG A 799 17.33 2.34 -11.30
N LEU A 800 16.76 3.39 -11.88
CA LEU A 800 15.34 3.68 -11.81
C LEU A 800 14.73 3.55 -13.20
N GLN A 801 13.86 2.56 -13.39
CA GLN A 801 13.10 2.35 -14.61
C GLN A 801 12.04 3.45 -14.76
N LEU A 802 11.80 3.94 -15.98
CA LEU A 802 10.88 5.04 -16.28
C LEU A 802 9.92 4.65 -17.43
N PRO A 803 8.96 3.74 -17.17
CA PRO A 803 8.08 3.21 -18.23
C PRO A 803 7.24 4.30 -18.91
N GLU A 804 6.92 5.39 -18.20
CA GLU A 804 6.11 6.50 -18.72
C GLU A 804 6.95 7.62 -19.40
N ILE A 805 8.25 7.46 -19.57
CA ILE A 805 9.13 8.50 -20.11
C ILE A 805 8.79 8.87 -21.57
N ASN A 806 8.28 7.90 -22.33
CA ASN A 806 7.83 8.05 -23.73
C ASN A 806 6.28 8.03 -23.84
N SER A 807 5.57 8.25 -22.74
CA SER A 807 4.10 8.25 -22.73
C SER A 807 3.51 9.30 -23.68
N ALA A 808 2.49 8.93 -24.45
CA ALA A 808 1.73 9.87 -25.26
C ALA A 808 0.96 10.90 -24.41
N ASN A 809 0.67 10.57 -23.14
CA ASN A 809 0.03 11.50 -22.21
C ASN A 809 1.06 12.50 -21.66
N PRO A 810 0.90 13.83 -21.98
CA PRO A 810 1.86 14.85 -21.55
C PRO A 810 2.07 14.92 -20.04
N ALA A 811 1.04 14.72 -19.22
CA ALA A 811 1.15 14.80 -17.77
C ALA A 811 1.98 13.63 -17.21
N ARG A 812 1.79 12.41 -17.70
CA ARG A 812 2.60 11.23 -17.33
C ARG A 812 4.03 11.39 -17.78
N ARG A 813 4.24 11.79 -19.02
CA ARG A 813 5.58 12.05 -19.55
C ARG A 813 6.32 13.11 -18.76
N GLN A 814 5.72 14.27 -18.46
CA GLN A 814 6.34 15.32 -17.64
C GLN A 814 6.65 14.85 -16.22
N SER A 815 5.79 13.98 -15.64
CA SER A 815 6.08 13.37 -14.34
C SER A 815 7.30 12.47 -14.41
N ALA A 816 7.41 11.62 -15.43
CA ALA A 816 8.57 10.75 -15.65
C ALA A 816 9.84 11.54 -15.95
N GLU A 817 9.76 12.65 -16.71
CA GLU A 817 10.88 13.56 -16.95
C GLU A 817 11.41 14.21 -15.67
N ARG A 818 10.52 14.58 -14.72
CA ARG A 818 10.95 15.07 -13.39
C ARG A 818 11.59 13.96 -12.57
N GLN A 819 11.03 12.75 -12.62
CA GLN A 819 11.66 11.60 -11.97
C GLN A 819 13.04 11.29 -12.53
N ALA A 820 13.21 11.39 -13.87
CA ALA A 820 14.49 11.20 -14.54
C ALA A 820 15.58 12.13 -14.00
N ILE A 821 15.25 13.40 -13.74
CA ILE A 821 16.20 14.38 -13.20
C ILE A 821 16.52 14.10 -11.73
N ASN A 822 15.50 13.78 -10.94
CA ASN A 822 15.61 13.69 -9.48
C ASN A 822 16.22 12.37 -9.00
N ALA A 823 15.91 11.27 -9.69
CA ALA A 823 16.30 9.94 -9.24
C ALA A 823 17.82 9.71 -9.17
N PRO A 824 18.66 10.16 -10.14
CA PRO A 824 20.10 10.01 -10.00
C PRO A 824 20.66 10.74 -8.78
N MET A 825 20.14 11.92 -8.46
CA MET A 825 20.58 12.73 -7.33
C MET A 825 20.13 12.12 -5.98
N GLN A 826 18.84 11.86 -5.86
CA GLN A 826 18.28 11.27 -4.62
C GLN A 826 18.79 9.86 -4.35
N GLY A 827 18.93 9.05 -5.42
CA GLY A 827 19.48 7.71 -5.32
C GLY A 827 20.96 7.71 -4.97
N THR A 828 21.74 8.65 -5.49
CA THR A 828 23.14 8.78 -5.09
C THR A 828 23.28 9.19 -3.63
N ALA A 829 22.41 10.09 -3.12
CA ALA A 829 22.38 10.43 -1.69
C ALA A 829 22.03 9.19 -0.84
N ALA A 830 21.06 8.39 -1.28
CA ALA A 830 20.70 7.14 -0.61
C ALA A 830 21.85 6.10 -0.60
N ASP A 831 22.59 5.99 -1.70
CA ASP A 831 23.76 5.12 -1.78
C ASP A 831 24.88 5.61 -0.87
N LEU A 832 25.15 6.93 -0.82
CA LEU A 832 26.17 7.52 0.06
C LEU A 832 25.87 7.30 1.54
N ILE A 833 24.63 7.50 1.98
CA ILE A 833 24.30 7.30 3.40
C ILE A 833 24.38 5.81 3.80
N LYS A 834 24.01 4.88 2.90
CA LYS A 834 24.20 3.44 3.14
C LYS A 834 25.67 3.06 3.24
N LEU A 835 26.52 3.57 2.36
CA LEU A 835 27.96 3.40 2.43
C LEU A 835 28.54 3.97 3.73
N ALA A 836 28.08 5.15 4.16
CA ALA A 836 28.45 5.76 5.44
C ALA A 836 28.05 4.87 6.63
N MET A 837 26.83 4.34 6.64
CA MET A 837 26.36 3.40 7.65
C MET A 837 27.26 2.16 7.74
N ILE A 838 27.60 1.58 6.59
CA ILE A 838 28.47 0.40 6.50
C ILE A 838 29.88 0.73 7.03
N ALA A 839 30.44 1.87 6.64
CA ALA A 839 31.79 2.29 7.07
C ALA A 839 31.84 2.56 8.57
N VAL A 840 30.87 3.28 9.11
CA VAL A 840 30.76 3.60 10.55
C VAL A 840 30.57 2.32 11.36
N HIS A 841 29.62 1.45 10.98
CA HIS A 841 29.37 0.18 11.67
C HIS A 841 30.61 -0.73 11.68
N SER A 842 31.25 -0.89 10.51
CA SER A 842 32.47 -1.70 10.40
C SER A 842 33.62 -1.15 11.25
N TRP A 843 33.72 0.16 11.44
CA TRP A 843 34.69 0.76 12.33
C TRP A 843 34.37 0.48 13.81
N LEU A 844 33.08 0.68 14.20
CA LEU A 844 32.62 0.40 15.58
C LEU A 844 32.90 -1.06 15.99
N ASP A 845 32.61 -2.01 15.09
CA ASP A 845 32.86 -3.44 15.33
C ASP A 845 34.37 -3.78 15.44
N ARG A 846 35.18 -3.22 14.52
CA ARG A 846 36.61 -3.47 14.49
C ARG A 846 37.34 -2.98 15.76
N GLU A 847 36.94 -1.79 16.24
CA GLU A 847 37.51 -1.19 17.45
C GLU A 847 36.81 -1.69 18.74
N ALA A 848 35.78 -2.54 18.60
CA ALA A 848 34.98 -3.07 19.71
C ALA A 848 34.43 -1.97 20.64
N LEU A 849 33.94 -0.86 20.05
CA LEU A 849 33.39 0.28 20.79
C LEU A 849 32.02 -0.03 21.37
N LYS A 850 31.66 0.66 22.44
CA LYS A 850 30.31 0.61 23.06
C LYS A 850 29.33 1.55 22.39
N THR A 851 29.82 2.46 21.56
CA THR A 851 28.99 3.38 20.74
C THR A 851 28.01 2.59 19.87
N LEU A 852 26.76 3.01 19.86
CA LEU A 852 25.67 2.38 19.09
C LEU A 852 25.19 3.29 17.98
N LEU A 853 25.12 2.77 16.76
CA LEU A 853 24.36 3.40 15.69
C LEU A 853 22.87 3.07 15.92
N ILE A 854 22.01 4.09 16.12
CA ILE A 854 20.63 3.89 16.59
C ILE A 854 19.56 4.34 15.60
N MET A 855 19.85 5.34 14.76
CA MET A 855 18.88 5.82 13.74
C MET A 855 19.61 6.29 12.48
N GLN A 856 18.87 6.20 11.37
CA GLN A 856 19.16 6.89 10.12
C GLN A 856 17.93 7.72 9.76
N VAL A 857 18.10 9.03 9.55
CA VAL A 857 17.02 9.97 9.26
C VAL A 857 17.46 10.88 8.11
N HIS A 858 16.84 10.74 6.93
CA HIS A 858 17.21 11.46 5.72
C HIS A 858 18.69 11.29 5.35
N ASP A 859 19.51 12.31 5.55
CA ASP A 859 20.94 12.35 5.26
C ASP A 859 21.81 12.30 6.55
N GLU A 860 21.20 11.96 7.69
CA GLU A 860 21.73 11.98 9.06
C GLU A 860 21.91 10.58 9.62
N LEU A 861 23.02 10.36 10.33
CA LEU A 861 23.24 9.22 11.21
C LEU A 861 23.20 9.69 12.68
N VAL A 862 22.45 8.97 13.50
CA VAL A 862 22.32 9.27 14.94
C VAL A 862 22.91 8.13 15.74
N LEU A 863 23.82 8.48 16.65
CA LEU A 863 24.55 7.53 17.49
C LEU A 863 24.31 7.85 18.97
N GLU A 864 24.35 6.80 19.76
CA GLU A 864 24.43 6.86 21.23
C GLU A 864 25.87 6.55 21.64
N VAL A 865 26.56 7.52 22.21
CA VAL A 865 28.02 7.49 22.42
C VAL A 865 28.34 7.65 23.88
N PRO A 866 29.06 6.72 24.54
CA PRO A 866 29.61 6.90 25.86
C PRO A 866 30.53 8.12 25.93
N GLU A 867 30.54 8.83 27.07
CA GLU A 867 31.34 10.06 27.22
C GLU A 867 32.84 9.82 27.04
N ASP A 868 33.34 8.65 27.37
CA ASP A 868 34.75 8.25 27.19
C ASP A 868 35.12 7.99 25.71
N GLU A 869 34.18 7.67 24.85
CA GLU A 869 34.39 7.45 23.39
C GLU A 869 34.04 8.71 22.55
N LEU A 870 33.53 9.82 23.16
CA LEU A 870 32.86 10.91 22.47
C LEU A 870 33.77 11.64 21.46
N GLU A 871 34.95 12.06 21.87
CA GLU A 871 35.81 12.88 20.99
C GLU A 871 36.38 12.08 19.83
N GLU A 872 36.73 10.81 20.06
CA GLU A 872 37.15 9.92 19.00
C GLU A 872 36.02 9.63 18.01
N THR A 873 34.83 9.30 18.52
CA THR A 873 33.66 9.02 17.67
C THR A 873 33.29 10.22 16.79
N LYS A 874 33.27 11.42 17.29
CA LYS A 874 33.03 12.66 16.52
C LYS A 874 33.97 12.83 15.34
N LEU A 875 35.26 12.58 15.59
CA LEU A 875 36.29 12.73 14.56
C LEU A 875 36.18 11.62 13.50
N GLN A 876 36.09 10.38 13.93
CA GLN A 876 36.08 9.22 13.04
C GLN A 876 34.79 9.13 12.22
N VAL A 877 33.62 9.37 12.81
CA VAL A 877 32.34 9.35 12.08
C VAL A 877 32.35 10.43 10.99
N ARG A 878 32.81 11.66 11.30
CA ARG A 878 32.98 12.71 10.31
C ARG A 878 33.89 12.30 9.17
N GLU A 879 35.08 11.78 9.49
CA GLU A 879 36.06 11.36 8.51
C GLU A 879 35.55 10.20 7.62
N LEU A 880 34.95 9.18 8.22
CA LEU A 880 34.38 8.04 7.52
C LEU A 880 33.28 8.48 6.57
N MET A 881 32.33 9.30 7.04
CA MET A 881 31.22 9.78 6.19
C MET A 881 31.70 10.66 5.03
N GLN A 882 32.71 11.54 5.27
CA GLN A 882 33.26 12.41 4.23
C GLN A 882 34.03 11.64 3.16
N ASN A 883 34.59 10.48 3.49
CA ASN A 883 35.48 9.71 2.61
C ASN A 883 34.83 8.45 2.00
N VAL A 884 33.52 8.24 2.14
CA VAL A 884 32.84 7.04 1.60
C VAL A 884 32.87 6.97 0.06
N ALA A 885 33.04 8.09 -0.61
CA ALA A 885 33.11 8.15 -2.07
C ALA A 885 33.94 9.35 -2.54
N GLN A 886 34.54 9.23 -3.73
CA GLN A 886 35.21 10.32 -4.39
C GLN A 886 34.26 11.00 -5.35
N LEU A 887 33.81 12.21 -5.01
CA LEU A 887 33.08 13.09 -5.90
C LEU A 887 34.00 14.25 -6.34
N ASP A 888 33.64 14.96 -7.41
CA ASP A 888 34.37 16.16 -7.87
C ASP A 888 34.26 17.34 -6.92
N VAL A 889 33.47 17.23 -5.87
CA VAL A 889 33.30 18.20 -4.79
C VAL A 889 33.43 17.50 -3.45
N PRO A 890 33.97 18.13 -2.40
CA PRO A 890 34.10 17.50 -1.10
C PRO A 890 32.76 17.22 -0.48
N LEU A 891 32.57 16.06 0.16
CA LEU A 891 31.48 15.82 1.08
C LEU A 891 31.79 16.49 2.41
N ILE A 892 30.85 17.22 2.98
CA ILE A 892 30.99 17.89 4.27
C ILE A 892 29.95 17.29 5.22
N VAL A 893 30.39 16.97 6.44
CA VAL A 893 29.55 16.42 7.49
C VAL A 893 29.60 17.32 8.71
N ASP A 894 28.44 17.79 9.13
CA ASP A 894 28.24 18.54 10.37
C ASP A 894 27.96 17.52 11.49
N VAL A 895 28.68 17.66 12.62
CA VAL A 895 28.56 16.76 13.76
C VAL A 895 28.18 17.56 14.99
N GLY A 896 26.99 17.28 15.51
CA GLY A 896 26.48 17.87 16.75
C GLY A 896 26.42 16.86 17.89
N VAL A 897 26.41 17.36 19.14
CA VAL A 897 26.37 16.56 20.37
C VAL A 897 25.37 17.17 21.34
N GLY A 898 24.55 16.33 21.96
CA GLY A 898 23.58 16.77 22.96
C GLY A 898 23.17 15.67 23.93
N ASP A 899 22.42 16.04 24.94
CA ASP A 899 21.79 15.08 25.85
C ASP A 899 20.57 14.44 25.23
N ASN A 900 20.07 15.01 24.13
CA ASN A 900 18.96 14.52 23.35
C ASN A 900 19.15 14.88 21.85
N TRP A 901 18.29 14.35 21.01
CA TRP A 901 18.42 14.51 19.56
C TRP A 901 18.22 15.96 19.08
N ASP A 902 17.34 16.76 19.71
CA ASP A 902 17.15 18.18 19.34
C ASP A 902 18.40 19.02 19.61
N GLN A 903 19.11 18.74 20.71
CA GLN A 903 20.37 19.43 21.05
C GLN A 903 21.55 19.00 20.18
N ALA A 904 21.51 17.77 19.67
CA ALA A 904 22.56 17.22 18.82
C ALA A 904 22.43 17.64 17.35
N HIS A 905 21.31 18.25 16.93
CA HIS A 905 21.02 18.58 15.53
C HIS A 905 21.21 20.09 15.24
#